data_7c6c48f5feffcc819967a853abe3d9e1
#
_entry.id   7c6c48f5feffcc819967a853abe3d9e1
#
_cell.length_a   1.000
_cell.length_b   1.000
_cell.length_c   1.000
_cell.angle_alpha   90.00
_cell.angle_beta   90.00
_cell.angle_gamma   90.00
#
_symmetry.space_group_name_H-M   'P 1'
#
loop_
_entity.id
_entity.type
_entity.pdbx_description
1 polymer ?
#
loop_
_entity_poly.entity_id
_entity_poly.type
_entity_poly.pdbx_seq_one_letter_code
_entity_poly.pdbx_strand_id
1 'polypeptide(L)'
;MVVRSVCGWEWSRVVALGAVALLVGGSLQAAEVRLRLLETTDVHMNLLSYDYYQDKDTDQYGLARTLSLIRAARAEAPNSLLFDNGDLLQGNPMGDYIAKVSPLKDGETHPAYQVMNQLGYDAANIGNHEFNYGLDFLRRSLKGANFPYVNANIYVDDADKNTNQAHHAFTPYVLLDRKLVDAQGQTHSIQIGVIGFAPPQILQWDKGNLEGKVIARDVVETAKKYVPLMRAQGAQLVVAIPHAGFEKGAVSQFSENAVGPLTEVAGIDAVLFGHAHAEFPSEAFAQYPKVNLERGTINGVPSVMPGRWGDHLGVIDLTLDNASGTWKIVGSKASIRPIFDRAARKSVAAADPLVEQTIGAVHARTLDYVRNKVAFSSAPIYSYFALVGDDPSVQIVSNAQITYVKRAMQGTDYEKYPVLSAAAPFKTGGRQGWDYYTDIPAGPLAIKNVADLYVYPNTLKAMLLNGAEVREWIEMSAGQFNQIDPKGPAQQPILNDTFRSYNFDTLDGVSYEFDVTQPARYDANGKLVAPDAHRVQNLRYQGQPVAPDAKFIVATNNYRAFGGGNFPGLDASKVVLEAPEENRQVLIEYLRMMDMLSSNKQVNPTADGNWRIQPVPGVRLTFLSASAAQRYLPGQPGVRLIKDNGDGSALYEIAP
;
A
#
# COMPACT_ATOMS: atom_id res chain seq x y z
N MET A 1 -19.96 109.23 -13.93
CA MET A 1 -19.75 110.21 -12.88
C MET A 1 -18.79 109.58 -11.89
N VAL A 2 -17.56 109.95 -11.96
CA VAL A 2 -16.87 110.76 -10.93
C VAL A 2 -16.81 109.95 -9.60
N VAL A 3 -15.74 109.70 -8.91
CA VAL A 3 -14.35 110.21 -8.88
C VAL A 3 -13.61 109.35 -7.83
N ARG A 4 -12.34 109.06 -8.04
CA ARG A 4 -11.16 109.09 -7.13
C ARG A 4 -11.21 108.30 -5.79
N SER A 5 -10.22 107.49 -5.52
CA SER A 5 -8.79 107.72 -5.17
C SER A 5 -8.62 107.45 -3.65
N VAL A 6 -7.72 106.74 -3.16
CA VAL A 6 -6.36 106.92 -2.76
C VAL A 6 -5.83 105.81 -1.83
N CYS A 7 -4.72 105.33 -2.14
CA CYS A 7 -3.56 104.84 -1.33
C CYS A 7 -3.73 104.33 0.12
N GLY A 8 -3.09 103.24 0.40
CA GLY A 8 -2.72 102.78 1.73
C GLY A 8 -1.87 101.47 1.68
N TRP A 9 -0.60 101.63 1.77
CA TRP A 9 0.36 100.54 1.97
C TRP A 9 0.25 99.96 3.42
N GLU A 10 0.09 98.60 3.54
CA GLU A 10 0.65 97.91 4.71
C GLU A 10 1.01 96.48 4.39
N TRP A 11 2.19 96.13 4.88
CA TRP A 11 2.81 94.83 4.74
C TRP A 11 2.17 93.78 5.70
N SER A 12 1.77 92.60 5.24
CA SER A 12 1.48 91.44 6.09
C SER A 12 1.90 90.14 5.43
N ARG A 13 2.95 89.60 5.91
CA ARG A 13 3.45 88.24 6.04
C ARG A 13 2.65 87.18 5.29
N VAL A 14 3.28 86.56 4.28
CA VAL A 14 2.92 85.29 3.66
C VAL A 14 3.39 84.19 4.61
N VAL A 15 2.45 83.50 5.28
CA VAL A 15 2.68 82.19 5.96
C VAL A 15 2.60 81.13 4.91
N ALA A 16 3.73 80.50 4.51
CA ALA A 16 3.80 79.34 3.69
C ALA A 16 3.42 78.13 4.56
N LEU A 17 2.21 77.58 4.38
CA LEU A 17 1.81 76.25 4.89
C LEU A 17 2.49 75.21 4.03
N GLY A 18 3.62 74.67 4.51
CA GLY A 18 4.24 73.50 3.99
C GLY A 18 3.35 72.25 4.36
N ALA A 19 2.65 71.70 3.35
CA ALA A 19 2.02 70.39 3.49
C ALA A 19 3.14 69.34 3.59
N VAL A 20 3.44 68.87 4.83
CA VAL A 20 4.22 67.63 5.06
C VAL A 20 3.32 66.51 4.67
N ALA A 21 3.49 65.97 3.46
CA ALA A 21 2.98 64.63 3.10
C ALA A 21 3.72 63.61 3.95
N LEU A 22 3.11 63.16 5.04
CA LEU A 22 3.49 61.93 5.74
C LEU A 22 3.29 60.77 4.76
N LEU A 23 4.35 60.41 4.06
CA LEU A 23 4.49 59.06 3.48
C LEU A 23 4.49 58.12 4.67
N VAL A 24 3.32 57.59 5.01
CA VAL A 24 3.20 56.37 5.79
C VAL A 24 3.73 55.27 4.88
N GLY A 25 5.06 55.14 4.90
CA GLY A 25 5.71 53.92 4.45
C GLY A 25 5.23 52.82 5.38
N GLY A 26 4.15 52.16 5.01
CA GLY A 26 3.82 50.90 5.64
C GLY A 26 5.01 49.97 5.43
N SER A 27 5.83 49.82 6.46
CA SER A 27 6.77 48.71 6.51
C SER A 27 5.95 47.46 6.21
N LEU A 28 6.23 46.81 5.10
CA LEU A 28 5.79 45.41 4.87
C LEU A 28 6.30 44.64 6.06
N GLN A 29 5.47 44.51 7.08
CA GLN A 29 5.79 43.71 8.26
C GLN A 29 5.85 42.29 7.78
N ALA A 30 7.00 41.67 7.95
CA ALA A 30 7.21 40.26 7.61
C ALA A 30 6.08 39.42 8.22
N ALA A 31 5.26 38.82 7.37
CA ALA A 31 4.18 37.95 7.85
C ALA A 31 4.73 36.56 8.03
N GLU A 32 4.90 36.15 9.29
CA GLU A 32 5.11 34.75 9.64
C GLU A 32 3.75 34.08 9.72
N VAL A 33 3.54 33.03 8.91
CA VAL A 33 2.30 32.26 8.84
C VAL A 33 2.58 30.79 9.12
N ARG A 34 1.78 30.19 9.99
CA ARG A 34 1.80 28.75 10.22
C ARG A 34 0.79 28.06 9.31
N LEU A 35 1.27 27.05 8.59
CA LEU A 35 0.45 26.19 7.73
C LEU A 35 0.66 24.74 8.12
N ARG A 36 -0.43 24.01 8.37
CA ARG A 36 -0.45 22.59 8.67
C ARG A 36 -0.91 21.81 7.45
N LEU A 37 -0.11 20.85 6.99
CA LEU A 37 -0.50 19.88 5.98
C LEU A 37 -0.84 18.58 6.70
N LEU A 38 -2.01 18.01 6.37
CA LEU A 38 -2.52 16.76 6.93
C LEU A 38 -2.58 15.73 5.81
N GLU A 39 -2.29 14.46 6.15
CA GLU A 39 -2.31 13.35 5.21
C GLU A 39 -3.04 12.14 5.73
N THR A 40 -3.87 11.55 4.86
CA THR A 40 -4.27 10.15 4.88
C THR A 40 -3.69 9.43 3.67
N THR A 41 -3.39 8.14 3.82
CA THR A 41 -2.87 7.28 2.76
C THR A 41 -3.30 5.85 2.97
N ASP A 42 -3.33 5.06 1.90
CA ASP A 42 -3.51 3.60 1.98
C ASP A 42 -4.71 3.19 2.86
N VAL A 43 -5.83 3.91 2.72
CA VAL A 43 -7.04 3.68 3.52
C VAL A 43 -7.69 2.33 3.18
N HIS A 44 -7.55 1.87 1.91
CA HIS A 44 -7.99 0.55 1.46
C HIS A 44 -9.42 0.21 1.88
N MET A 45 -10.36 1.16 1.71
CA MET A 45 -11.77 1.05 2.11
C MET A 45 -12.02 0.80 3.60
N ASN A 46 -11.00 0.91 4.46
CA ASN A 46 -11.18 0.85 5.92
C ASN A 46 -11.76 2.18 6.43
N LEU A 47 -12.97 2.49 6.00
CA LEU A 47 -13.68 3.73 6.35
C LEU A 47 -14.24 3.65 7.77
N LEU A 48 -14.78 2.50 8.16
CA LEU A 48 -15.27 2.20 9.50
C LEU A 48 -14.18 1.49 10.33
N SER A 49 -14.32 1.54 11.63
CA SER A 49 -13.49 0.76 12.57
C SER A 49 -14.03 -0.67 12.68
N TYR A 50 -13.98 -1.42 11.57
CA TYR A 50 -14.55 -2.75 11.45
C TYR A 50 -13.70 -3.69 10.59
N ASP A 51 -13.40 -4.87 11.12
CA ASP A 51 -12.70 -5.94 10.41
C ASP A 51 -13.72 -6.87 9.74
N TYR A 52 -13.91 -6.72 8.43
CA TYR A 52 -14.84 -7.55 7.64
C TYR A 52 -14.38 -9.01 7.47
N TYR A 53 -13.09 -9.32 7.66
CA TYR A 53 -12.56 -10.67 7.57
C TYR A 53 -12.86 -11.43 8.86
N GLN A 54 -12.64 -10.80 10.00
CA GLN A 54 -12.96 -11.36 11.32
C GLN A 54 -14.41 -11.13 11.75
N ASP A 55 -15.14 -10.28 11.01
CA ASP A 55 -16.55 -9.92 11.29
C ASP A 55 -16.73 -9.36 12.71
N LYS A 56 -15.91 -8.37 13.06
CA LYS A 56 -15.93 -7.72 14.38
C LYS A 56 -15.44 -6.27 14.33
N ASP A 57 -15.83 -5.50 15.34
CA ASP A 57 -15.28 -4.17 15.56
C ASP A 57 -13.76 -4.23 15.82
N THR A 58 -13.07 -3.17 15.40
CA THR A 58 -11.65 -2.95 15.70
C THR A 58 -11.41 -1.52 16.16
N ASP A 59 -10.41 -1.32 17.01
CA ASP A 59 -9.95 0.01 17.42
C ASP A 59 -8.55 0.35 16.88
N GLN A 60 -7.97 -0.54 16.07
CA GLN A 60 -6.61 -0.43 15.58
C GLN A 60 -6.49 0.31 14.25
N TYR A 61 -7.59 0.43 13.50
CA TYR A 61 -7.65 1.13 12.21
C TYR A 61 -9.07 1.64 11.91
N GLY A 62 -9.18 2.44 10.87
CA GLY A 62 -10.43 2.97 10.36
C GLY A 62 -10.43 4.50 10.25
N LEU A 63 -10.74 5.02 9.06
CA LEU A 63 -10.81 6.46 8.79
C LEU A 63 -11.74 7.19 9.77
N ALA A 64 -12.78 6.52 10.28
CA ALA A 64 -13.68 7.07 11.30
C ALA A 64 -12.93 7.54 12.56
N ARG A 65 -11.85 6.88 12.96
CA ARG A 65 -11.02 7.30 14.11
C ARG A 65 -10.02 8.38 13.71
N THR A 66 -9.42 8.25 12.54
CA THR A 66 -8.51 9.28 11.99
C THR A 66 -9.23 10.61 11.78
N LEU A 67 -10.53 10.59 11.47
CA LEU A 67 -11.35 11.80 11.39
C LEU A 67 -11.35 12.61 12.70
N SER A 68 -11.40 11.95 13.86
CA SER A 68 -11.29 12.64 15.14
C SER A 68 -9.93 13.34 15.29
N LEU A 69 -8.84 12.73 14.81
CA LEU A 69 -7.52 13.36 14.79
C LEU A 69 -7.44 14.52 13.79
N ILE A 70 -8.08 14.40 12.62
CA ILE A 70 -8.17 15.49 11.63
C ILE A 70 -8.88 16.69 12.23
N ARG A 71 -10.03 16.49 12.91
CA ARG A 71 -10.76 17.58 13.58
C ARG A 71 -9.91 18.26 14.65
N ALA A 72 -9.25 17.46 15.50
CA ALA A 72 -8.34 17.98 16.55
C ALA A 72 -7.18 18.77 15.94
N ALA A 73 -6.52 18.21 14.90
CA ALA A 73 -5.41 18.86 14.22
C ALA A 73 -5.80 20.19 13.56
N ARG A 74 -7.00 20.28 12.99
CA ARG A 74 -7.54 21.53 12.43
C ARG A 74 -7.87 22.55 13.51
N ALA A 75 -8.39 22.13 14.65
CA ALA A 75 -8.67 23.02 15.77
C ALA A 75 -7.41 23.64 16.40
N GLU A 76 -6.26 22.95 16.31
CA GLU A 76 -4.96 23.41 16.81
C GLU A 76 -4.26 24.41 15.89
N ALA A 77 -4.66 24.53 14.62
CA ALA A 77 -3.96 25.31 13.61
C ALA A 77 -4.92 26.24 12.84
N PRO A 78 -4.59 27.54 12.71
CA PRO A 78 -5.46 28.49 11.99
C PRO A 78 -5.55 28.20 10.48
N ASN A 79 -4.52 27.58 9.92
CA ASN A 79 -4.46 27.23 8.51
C ASN A 79 -4.09 25.77 8.38
N SER A 80 -4.92 25.01 7.69
CA SER A 80 -4.65 23.59 7.40
C SER A 80 -5.16 23.18 6.04
N LEU A 81 -4.45 22.25 5.41
CA LEU A 81 -4.86 21.55 4.19
C LEU A 81 -4.83 20.06 4.45
N LEU A 82 -5.74 19.31 3.83
CA LEU A 82 -5.86 17.87 3.97
C LEU A 82 -5.74 17.19 2.61
N PHE A 83 -4.85 16.21 2.54
CA PHE A 83 -4.55 15.45 1.33
C PHE A 83 -4.75 13.95 1.55
N ASP A 84 -5.09 13.23 0.48
CA ASP A 84 -5.05 11.79 0.43
C ASP A 84 -4.03 11.33 -0.61
N ASN A 85 -3.21 10.35 -0.25
CA ASN A 85 -2.11 9.91 -1.13
C ASN A 85 -2.52 8.80 -2.11
N GLY A 86 -3.72 8.23 -1.98
CA GLY A 86 -4.21 7.12 -2.82
C GLY A 86 -4.27 5.79 -2.10
N ASP A 87 -4.54 4.74 -2.85
CA ASP A 87 -4.90 3.40 -2.36
C ASP A 87 -6.12 3.44 -1.44
N LEU A 88 -7.17 4.07 -1.94
CA LEU A 88 -8.43 4.25 -1.23
C LEU A 88 -9.47 3.19 -1.57
N LEU A 89 -9.65 2.87 -2.88
CA LEU A 89 -10.86 2.22 -3.41
C LEU A 89 -10.88 0.68 -3.28
N GLN A 90 -9.73 0.05 -3.09
CA GLN A 90 -9.58 -1.40 -2.99
C GLN A 90 -8.86 -1.77 -1.69
N GLY A 91 -9.16 -2.94 -1.10
CA GLY A 91 -8.37 -3.53 -0.02
C GLY A 91 -9.16 -4.24 1.08
N ASN A 92 -10.50 -4.15 1.06
CA ASN A 92 -11.34 -4.94 1.94
C ASN A 92 -12.66 -5.36 1.28
N PRO A 93 -13.47 -6.24 1.91
CA PRO A 93 -14.72 -6.72 1.35
C PRO A 93 -15.76 -5.65 0.99
N MET A 94 -15.75 -4.47 1.61
CA MET A 94 -16.64 -3.37 1.22
C MET A 94 -16.27 -2.84 -0.17
N GLY A 95 -14.99 -2.71 -0.47
CA GLY A 95 -14.51 -2.34 -1.81
C GLY A 95 -14.96 -3.33 -2.87
N ASP A 96 -14.78 -4.62 -2.61
CA ASP A 96 -15.24 -5.69 -3.52
C ASP A 96 -16.75 -5.69 -3.70
N TYR A 97 -17.52 -5.50 -2.62
CA TYR A 97 -18.97 -5.42 -2.68
C TYR A 97 -19.43 -4.27 -3.62
N ILE A 98 -18.85 -3.09 -3.47
CA ILE A 98 -19.19 -1.91 -4.29
C ILE A 98 -18.75 -2.09 -5.75
N ALA A 99 -17.56 -2.67 -5.97
CA ALA A 99 -17.03 -2.82 -7.32
C ALA A 99 -17.77 -3.90 -8.13
N LYS A 100 -18.20 -5.02 -7.50
CA LYS A 100 -18.60 -6.25 -8.18
C LYS A 100 -20.02 -6.68 -7.91
N VAL A 101 -20.52 -6.47 -6.69
CA VAL A 101 -21.84 -6.96 -6.27
C VAL A 101 -22.91 -5.89 -6.42
N SER A 102 -22.59 -4.66 -6.04
CA SER A 102 -23.49 -3.50 -6.12
C SER A 102 -22.78 -2.32 -6.76
N PRO A 103 -22.39 -2.43 -8.05
CA PRO A 103 -21.64 -1.38 -8.72
C PRO A 103 -22.41 -0.07 -8.80
N LEU A 104 -21.67 1.04 -8.71
CA LEU A 104 -22.23 2.39 -8.78
C LEU A 104 -23.03 2.59 -10.05
N LYS A 105 -24.23 3.13 -9.90
CA LYS A 105 -25.05 3.63 -11.00
C LYS A 105 -24.60 5.05 -11.40
N ASP A 106 -25.04 5.49 -12.57
CA ASP A 106 -24.75 6.85 -13.02
C ASP A 106 -25.36 7.88 -12.05
N GLY A 107 -24.53 8.83 -11.63
CA GLY A 107 -24.90 9.86 -10.66
C GLY A 107 -24.77 9.46 -9.18
N GLU A 108 -24.46 8.19 -8.88
CA GLU A 108 -24.18 7.78 -7.51
C GLU A 108 -22.72 8.15 -7.12
N THR A 109 -22.58 8.61 -5.89
CA THR A 109 -21.26 8.90 -5.31
C THR A 109 -20.72 7.68 -4.57
N HIS A 110 -19.48 7.29 -4.84
CA HIS A 110 -18.80 6.20 -4.15
C HIS A 110 -18.78 6.45 -2.63
N PRO A 111 -19.07 5.45 -1.77
CA PRO A 111 -19.13 5.62 -0.32
C PRO A 111 -17.90 6.28 0.31
N ALA A 112 -16.69 5.97 -0.17
CA ALA A 112 -15.49 6.67 0.28
C ALA A 112 -15.57 8.19 0.03
N TYR A 113 -16.06 8.60 -1.15
CA TYR A 113 -16.21 10.03 -1.46
C TYR A 113 -17.40 10.67 -0.76
N GLN A 114 -18.44 9.92 -0.42
CA GLN A 114 -19.50 10.45 0.45
C GLN A 114 -18.94 10.89 1.81
N VAL A 115 -17.96 10.16 2.34
CA VAL A 115 -17.25 10.51 3.59
C VAL A 115 -16.25 11.63 3.34
N MET A 116 -15.33 11.47 2.39
CA MET A 116 -14.22 12.40 2.14
C MET A 116 -14.70 13.80 1.76
N ASN A 117 -15.79 13.91 0.98
CA ASN A 117 -16.41 15.18 0.62
C ASN A 117 -16.86 16.00 1.84
N GLN A 118 -17.27 15.33 2.93
CA GLN A 118 -17.66 15.99 4.18
C GLN A 118 -16.44 16.37 5.04
N LEU A 119 -15.28 15.74 4.80
CA LEU A 119 -14.05 16.06 5.50
C LEU A 119 -13.30 17.25 4.90
N GLY A 120 -13.67 17.67 3.68
CA GLY A 120 -13.05 18.80 3.00
C GLY A 120 -11.59 18.52 2.68
N TYR A 121 -11.32 17.49 1.91
CA TYR A 121 -10.00 17.26 1.31
C TYR A 121 -9.70 18.37 0.31
N ASP A 122 -8.44 18.82 0.25
CA ASP A 122 -7.98 19.87 -0.65
C ASP A 122 -7.51 19.32 -2.00
N ALA A 123 -6.92 18.13 -2.01
CA ALA A 123 -6.60 17.33 -3.19
C ALA A 123 -6.31 15.89 -2.80
N ALA A 124 -6.32 14.98 -3.78
CA ALA A 124 -5.90 13.60 -3.61
C ALA A 124 -5.11 13.08 -4.80
N ASN A 125 -4.32 12.03 -4.59
CA ASN A 125 -3.59 11.30 -5.61
C ASN A 125 -4.28 9.97 -5.94
N ILE A 126 -3.83 9.35 -7.02
CA ILE A 126 -4.22 8.00 -7.46
C ILE A 126 -3.07 7.05 -7.14
N GLY A 127 -3.32 6.07 -6.28
CA GLY A 127 -2.39 4.99 -5.97
C GLY A 127 -2.49 3.82 -6.96
N ASN A 128 -1.79 2.73 -6.68
CA ASN A 128 -1.80 1.56 -7.56
C ASN A 128 -3.09 0.72 -7.42
N HIS A 129 -3.65 0.63 -6.23
CA HIS A 129 -4.86 -0.15 -5.99
C HIS A 129 -6.14 0.50 -6.55
N GLU A 130 -6.12 1.75 -6.96
CA GLU A 130 -7.20 2.37 -7.72
C GLU A 130 -7.43 1.70 -9.07
N PHE A 131 -6.42 1.03 -9.65
CA PHE A 131 -6.52 0.38 -10.96
C PHE A 131 -7.06 -1.06 -10.91
N ASN A 132 -7.14 -1.68 -9.72
CA ASN A 132 -7.49 -3.10 -9.58
C ASN A 132 -8.89 -3.46 -10.12
N TYR A 133 -9.85 -2.54 -10.07
CA TYR A 133 -11.19 -2.76 -10.62
C TYR A 133 -11.36 -2.17 -12.03
N GLY A 134 -10.26 -1.75 -12.67
CA GLY A 134 -10.23 -1.20 -14.01
C GLY A 134 -10.53 0.29 -14.11
N LEU A 135 -10.12 0.87 -15.25
CA LEU A 135 -10.20 2.32 -15.49
C LEU A 135 -11.64 2.87 -15.48
N ASP A 136 -12.62 2.08 -15.92
CA ASP A 136 -14.01 2.54 -15.97
C ASP A 136 -14.61 2.67 -14.58
N PHE A 137 -14.31 1.73 -13.69
CA PHE A 137 -14.68 1.84 -12.27
C PHE A 137 -14.01 3.04 -11.62
N LEU A 138 -12.69 3.19 -11.80
CA LEU A 138 -11.92 4.32 -11.27
C LEU A 138 -12.51 5.65 -11.73
N ARG A 139 -12.66 5.86 -13.04
CA ARG A 139 -13.20 7.11 -13.60
C ARG A 139 -14.62 7.42 -13.12
N ARG A 140 -15.45 6.39 -12.95
CA ARG A 140 -16.82 6.54 -12.41
C ARG A 140 -16.76 6.96 -10.94
N SER A 141 -15.92 6.35 -10.16
CA SER A 141 -15.75 6.66 -8.73
C SER A 141 -15.24 8.09 -8.53
N LEU A 142 -14.22 8.51 -9.27
CA LEU A 142 -13.63 9.85 -9.18
C LEU A 142 -14.64 10.99 -9.46
N LYS A 143 -15.67 10.75 -10.28
CA LYS A 143 -16.72 11.75 -10.55
C LYS A 143 -17.49 12.18 -9.31
N GLY A 144 -17.49 11.35 -8.26
CA GLY A 144 -18.17 11.64 -7.00
C GLY A 144 -17.36 12.49 -6.03
N ALA A 145 -16.05 12.70 -6.26
CA ALA A 145 -15.21 13.55 -5.43
C ALA A 145 -15.48 15.04 -5.72
N ASN A 146 -15.62 15.85 -4.66
CA ASN A 146 -15.76 17.31 -4.77
C ASN A 146 -14.44 18.08 -4.62
N PHE A 147 -13.33 17.36 -4.65
CA PHE A 147 -11.95 17.86 -4.62
C PHE A 147 -11.16 17.27 -5.80
N PRO A 148 -10.07 17.94 -6.24
CA PRO A 148 -9.29 17.48 -7.37
C PRO A 148 -8.47 16.23 -7.06
N TYR A 149 -8.41 15.31 -8.03
CA TYR A 149 -7.44 14.23 -8.10
C TYR A 149 -6.30 14.60 -9.03
N VAL A 150 -5.06 14.27 -8.65
CA VAL A 150 -3.86 14.55 -9.43
C VAL A 150 -3.06 13.28 -9.67
N ASN A 151 -2.52 13.14 -10.90
CA ASN A 151 -1.50 12.14 -11.21
C ASN A 151 -0.75 12.57 -12.47
N ALA A 152 0.54 12.82 -12.36
CA ALA A 152 1.33 13.47 -13.41
C ALA A 152 2.04 12.49 -14.34
N ASN A 153 2.25 11.23 -13.93
CA ASN A 153 3.07 10.29 -14.69
C ASN A 153 2.29 9.21 -15.46
N ILE A 154 0.95 9.23 -15.38
CA ILE A 154 0.10 8.29 -16.14
C ILE A 154 -0.51 9.01 -17.34
N TYR A 155 -0.28 8.47 -18.53
CA TYR A 155 -0.71 9.01 -19.82
C TYR A 155 -1.63 8.02 -20.54
N VAL A 156 -2.47 8.53 -21.43
CA VAL A 156 -3.26 7.70 -22.33
C VAL A 156 -2.30 7.04 -23.33
N ASP A 157 -2.48 5.74 -23.59
CA ASP A 157 -1.77 5.03 -24.66
C ASP A 157 -2.51 5.29 -25.99
N ASP A 158 -2.39 6.53 -26.49
CA ASP A 158 -2.87 6.87 -27.82
C ASP A 158 -1.78 6.54 -28.84
N ALA A 159 -2.21 6.11 -30.04
CA ALA A 159 -1.31 5.67 -31.11
C ALA A 159 -0.31 6.75 -31.58
N ASP A 160 -0.47 7.97 -31.13
CA ASP A 160 0.45 9.09 -31.38
C ASP A 160 1.63 9.02 -30.39
N LYS A 161 2.64 8.19 -30.74
CA LYS A 161 3.88 8.04 -29.99
C LYS A 161 4.75 9.32 -29.93
N ASN A 162 4.23 10.43 -30.39
CA ASN A 162 4.92 11.71 -30.34
C ASN A 162 4.92 12.22 -28.89
N THR A 163 6.04 12.02 -28.19
CA THR A 163 6.24 12.30 -26.76
C THR A 163 5.94 13.75 -26.35
N ASN A 164 5.80 14.66 -27.31
CA ASN A 164 5.47 16.07 -27.05
C ASN A 164 3.97 16.36 -27.02
N GLN A 165 3.10 15.42 -27.44
CA GLN A 165 1.64 15.57 -27.45
C GLN A 165 0.89 14.49 -26.66
N ALA A 166 1.59 13.64 -25.89
CA ALA A 166 0.96 12.61 -25.08
C ALA A 166 -0.03 13.23 -24.08
N HIS A 167 -1.28 12.76 -24.10
CA HIS A 167 -2.34 13.23 -23.23
C HIS A 167 -2.25 12.55 -21.86
N HIS A 168 -2.31 13.35 -20.77
CA HIS A 168 -2.44 12.79 -19.43
C HIS A 168 -3.74 12.02 -19.27
N ALA A 169 -3.68 10.85 -18.62
CA ALA A 169 -4.88 10.07 -18.29
C ALA A 169 -5.69 10.73 -17.16
N PHE A 170 -5.03 11.52 -16.33
CA PHE A 170 -5.59 12.27 -15.20
C PHE A 170 -5.02 13.70 -15.17
N THR A 171 -5.60 14.57 -14.34
CA THR A 171 -5.05 15.91 -14.11
C THR A 171 -3.64 15.82 -13.52
N PRO A 172 -2.59 16.37 -14.18
CA PRO A 172 -1.22 16.16 -13.72
C PRO A 172 -0.90 16.85 -12.39
N TYR A 173 -1.43 18.05 -12.18
CA TYR A 173 -1.27 18.86 -10.96
C TYR A 173 -2.37 19.89 -10.88
N VAL A 174 -2.53 20.49 -9.70
CA VAL A 174 -3.44 21.63 -9.49
C VAL A 174 -2.73 22.76 -8.78
N LEU A 175 -3.21 23.99 -9.01
CA LEU A 175 -2.80 25.18 -8.28
C LEU A 175 -3.96 25.62 -7.40
N LEU A 176 -3.77 25.56 -6.10
CA LEU A 176 -4.77 25.89 -5.09
C LEU A 176 -4.56 27.31 -4.60
N ASP A 177 -5.48 28.22 -4.91
CA ASP A 177 -5.51 29.56 -4.30
C ASP A 177 -6.01 29.45 -2.86
N ARG A 178 -5.19 29.86 -1.91
CA ARG A 178 -5.51 29.81 -0.48
C ARG A 178 -5.30 31.14 0.19
N LYS A 179 -6.07 31.36 1.24
CA LYS A 179 -5.94 32.52 2.14
C LYS A 179 -5.48 31.99 3.49
N LEU A 180 -4.30 32.42 3.91
CA LEU A 180 -3.71 32.03 5.18
C LEU A 180 -3.80 33.22 6.16
N VAL A 181 -4.11 32.92 7.42
CA VAL A 181 -4.22 33.90 8.50
C VAL A 181 -2.95 33.89 9.34
N ASP A 182 -2.32 35.03 9.56
CA ASP A 182 -1.16 35.16 10.45
C ASP A 182 -1.56 35.26 11.93
N ALA A 183 -0.55 35.33 12.82
CA ALA A 183 -0.76 35.43 14.27
C ALA A 183 -1.44 36.75 14.68
N GLN A 184 -1.48 37.75 13.81
CA GLN A 184 -2.14 39.06 14.00
C GLN A 184 -3.56 39.08 13.45
N GLY A 185 -4.02 37.97 12.83
CA GLY A 185 -5.33 37.83 12.20
C GLY A 185 -5.40 38.45 10.80
N GLN A 186 -4.27 38.83 10.18
CA GLN A 186 -4.22 39.34 8.82
C GLN A 186 -4.24 38.15 7.82
N THR A 187 -4.91 38.38 6.71
CA THR A 187 -5.06 37.40 5.65
C THR A 187 -4.07 37.62 4.52
N HIS A 188 -3.35 36.56 4.15
CA HIS A 188 -2.36 36.57 3.07
C HIS A 188 -2.75 35.55 2.01
N SER A 189 -2.67 35.93 0.74
CA SER A 189 -2.90 35.01 -0.37
C SER A 189 -1.64 34.23 -0.69
N ILE A 190 -1.81 32.92 -0.98
CA ILE A 190 -0.75 32.04 -1.44
C ILE A 190 -1.33 31.10 -2.50
N GLN A 191 -0.54 30.79 -3.52
CA GLN A 191 -0.86 29.74 -4.48
C GLN A 191 -0.01 28.50 -4.21
N ILE A 192 -0.68 27.37 -3.93
CA ILE A 192 -0.05 26.10 -3.57
C ILE A 192 -0.24 25.11 -4.70
N GLY A 193 0.87 24.67 -5.29
CA GLY A 193 0.85 23.61 -6.29
C GLY A 193 0.83 22.25 -5.64
N VAL A 194 -0.03 21.34 -6.14
CA VAL A 194 -0.11 19.95 -5.68
C VAL A 194 0.08 19.03 -6.87
N ILE A 195 1.04 18.10 -6.77
CA ILE A 195 1.38 17.15 -7.83
C ILE A 195 1.43 15.72 -7.28
N GLY A 196 0.82 14.78 -7.99
CA GLY A 196 0.75 13.37 -7.60
C GLY A 196 1.44 12.45 -8.60
N PHE A 197 1.81 11.25 -8.13
CA PHE A 197 2.46 10.21 -8.94
C PHE A 197 2.02 8.83 -8.47
N ALA A 198 2.03 7.86 -9.40
CA ALA A 198 1.83 6.43 -9.10
C ALA A 198 3.07 5.62 -9.50
N PRO A 199 3.32 4.46 -8.88
CA PRO A 199 4.42 3.59 -9.28
C PRO A 199 4.25 3.14 -10.73
N PRO A 200 5.30 3.21 -11.58
CA PRO A 200 5.20 2.74 -12.97
C PRO A 200 4.86 1.25 -13.10
N GLN A 201 5.08 0.48 -12.05
CA GLN A 201 4.82 -0.96 -11.95
C GLN A 201 3.34 -1.33 -12.07
N ILE A 202 2.40 -0.39 -11.98
CA ILE A 202 0.97 -0.64 -12.25
C ILE A 202 0.75 -1.31 -13.61
N LEU A 203 1.59 -1.02 -14.61
CA LEU A 203 1.51 -1.64 -15.95
C LEU A 203 1.79 -3.14 -15.94
N GLN A 204 2.53 -3.62 -14.92
CA GLN A 204 2.76 -5.04 -14.68
C GLN A 204 1.66 -5.63 -13.78
N TRP A 205 1.41 -4.96 -12.65
CA TRP A 205 0.50 -5.46 -11.62
C TRP A 205 -0.95 -5.56 -12.12
N ASP A 206 -1.38 -4.57 -12.90
CA ASP A 206 -2.73 -4.48 -13.46
C ASP A 206 -2.74 -4.57 -14.98
N LYS A 207 -1.84 -5.34 -15.57
CA LYS A 207 -1.70 -5.48 -17.02
C LYS A 207 -3.04 -5.72 -17.72
N GLY A 208 -3.85 -6.65 -17.22
CA GLY A 208 -5.17 -6.97 -17.80
C GLY A 208 -6.14 -5.78 -17.85
N ASN A 209 -6.01 -4.82 -16.92
CA ASN A 209 -6.82 -3.61 -16.86
C ASN A 209 -6.25 -2.46 -17.69
N LEU A 210 -4.92 -2.39 -17.89
CA LEU A 210 -4.20 -1.19 -18.33
C LEU A 210 -3.50 -1.32 -19.69
N GLU A 211 -3.16 -2.52 -20.16
CA GLU A 211 -2.46 -2.74 -21.44
C GLU A 211 -3.23 -2.11 -22.61
N GLY A 212 -2.52 -1.32 -23.44
CA GLY A 212 -3.09 -0.62 -24.59
C GLY A 212 -4.03 0.55 -24.23
N LYS A 213 -4.15 0.92 -22.94
CA LYS A 213 -5.01 2.03 -22.50
C LYS A 213 -4.22 3.18 -21.88
N VAL A 214 -3.18 2.86 -21.13
CA VAL A 214 -2.32 3.83 -20.48
C VAL A 214 -0.85 3.43 -20.50
N ILE A 215 0.03 4.43 -20.39
CA ILE A 215 1.46 4.27 -20.19
C ILE A 215 1.87 5.02 -18.92
N ALA A 216 2.89 4.51 -18.22
CA ALA A 216 3.47 5.16 -17.06
C ALA A 216 4.87 5.68 -17.38
N ARG A 217 5.21 6.86 -16.87
CA ARG A 217 6.54 7.46 -16.99
C ARG A 217 7.25 7.46 -15.66
N ASP A 218 8.57 7.68 -15.71
CA ASP A 218 9.39 7.82 -14.52
C ASP A 218 8.91 8.98 -13.63
N VAL A 219 8.80 8.74 -12.32
CA VAL A 219 8.29 9.69 -11.33
C VAL A 219 9.19 10.92 -11.25
N VAL A 220 10.51 10.72 -11.14
CA VAL A 220 11.49 11.80 -10.93
C VAL A 220 11.63 12.67 -12.18
N GLU A 221 11.72 12.05 -13.35
CA GLU A 221 11.80 12.79 -14.62
C GLU A 221 10.50 13.58 -14.88
N THR A 222 9.36 13.03 -14.50
CA THR A 222 8.07 13.73 -14.58
C THR A 222 8.04 14.92 -13.62
N ALA A 223 8.52 14.76 -12.39
CA ALA A 223 8.60 15.85 -11.42
C ALA A 223 9.54 16.98 -11.92
N LYS A 224 10.73 16.65 -12.44
CA LYS A 224 11.66 17.62 -13.04
C LYS A 224 11.04 18.42 -14.19
N LYS A 225 10.10 17.83 -14.92
CA LYS A 225 9.37 18.50 -15.98
C LYS A 225 8.29 19.45 -15.45
N TYR A 226 7.46 18.99 -14.51
CA TYR A 226 6.24 19.73 -14.12
C TYR A 226 6.44 20.70 -12.96
N VAL A 227 7.34 20.45 -12.03
CA VAL A 227 7.59 21.36 -10.90
C VAL A 227 8.01 22.77 -11.36
N PRO A 228 8.96 22.93 -12.30
CA PRO A 228 9.28 24.26 -12.84
C PRO A 228 8.09 24.94 -13.56
N LEU A 229 7.24 24.18 -14.25
CA LEU A 229 6.04 24.72 -14.89
C LEU A 229 5.03 25.24 -13.87
N MET A 230 4.80 24.51 -12.78
CA MET A 230 3.94 24.95 -11.68
C MET A 230 4.47 26.25 -11.06
N ARG A 231 5.79 26.33 -10.82
CA ARG A 231 6.43 27.56 -10.33
C ARG A 231 6.28 28.72 -11.29
N ALA A 232 6.47 28.49 -12.58
CA ALA A 232 6.28 29.52 -13.62
C ALA A 232 4.82 29.99 -13.73
N GLN A 233 3.85 29.16 -13.37
CA GLN A 233 2.43 29.48 -13.31
C GLN A 233 2.00 30.18 -12.01
N GLY A 234 2.91 30.37 -11.06
CA GLY A 234 2.66 31.11 -9.84
C GLY A 234 2.67 30.30 -8.54
N ALA A 235 2.90 29.00 -8.59
CA ALA A 235 3.00 28.17 -7.36
C ALA A 235 4.12 28.72 -6.44
N GLN A 236 3.74 29.18 -5.26
CA GLN A 236 4.64 29.73 -4.25
C GLN A 236 5.08 28.65 -3.22
N LEU A 237 4.31 27.58 -3.12
CA LEU A 237 4.61 26.37 -2.39
C LEU A 237 4.26 25.18 -3.30
N VAL A 238 5.08 24.12 -3.36
CA VAL A 238 4.79 22.90 -4.09
C VAL A 238 4.80 21.72 -3.14
N VAL A 239 3.66 21.06 -3.03
CA VAL A 239 3.44 19.83 -2.26
C VAL A 239 3.38 18.66 -3.23
N ALA A 240 4.28 17.71 -3.08
CA ALA A 240 4.22 16.44 -3.81
C ALA A 240 3.52 15.40 -2.96
N ILE A 241 2.57 14.68 -3.58
CA ILE A 241 1.83 13.57 -2.95
C ILE A 241 2.08 12.28 -3.77
N PRO A 242 3.32 11.75 -3.81
CA PRO A 242 3.65 10.54 -4.56
C PRO A 242 3.14 9.30 -3.84
N HIS A 243 2.38 8.44 -4.54
CA HIS A 243 2.10 7.10 -4.04
C HIS A 243 3.30 6.20 -4.31
N ALA A 244 4.31 6.31 -3.48
CA ALA A 244 5.60 5.63 -3.60
C ALA A 244 6.26 5.53 -2.22
N GLY A 245 7.06 4.49 -2.00
CA GLY A 245 7.84 4.33 -0.78
C GLY A 245 9.19 5.07 -0.82
N PHE A 246 9.94 4.92 0.26
CA PHE A 246 11.29 5.43 0.40
C PHE A 246 12.30 4.28 0.48
N GLU A 247 13.20 4.18 -0.50
CA GLU A 247 14.21 3.12 -0.61
C GLU A 247 15.51 3.53 0.11
N LYS A 248 16.12 2.59 0.86
CA LYS A 248 17.40 2.83 1.54
C LYS A 248 18.59 2.88 0.58
N GLY A 249 18.51 2.12 -0.50
CA GLY A 249 19.57 1.96 -1.49
C GLY A 249 19.52 2.98 -2.61
N ALA A 250 20.36 2.76 -3.63
CA ALA A 250 20.30 3.52 -4.87
C ALA A 250 19.02 3.23 -5.64
N VAL A 251 18.35 4.29 -6.11
CA VAL A 251 17.11 4.23 -6.85
C VAL A 251 17.41 4.38 -8.35
N SER A 252 16.94 3.44 -9.15
CA SER A 252 17.05 3.49 -10.62
C SER A 252 15.87 4.23 -11.25
N GLN A 253 15.95 4.48 -12.56
CA GLN A 253 14.78 4.94 -13.32
C GLN A 253 13.64 3.92 -13.23
N PHE A 254 12.41 4.42 -13.25
CA PHE A 254 11.19 3.65 -13.10
C PHE A 254 11.10 2.86 -11.79
N SER A 255 11.80 3.29 -10.74
CA SER A 255 11.71 2.65 -9.43
C SER A 255 10.33 2.86 -8.81
N GLU A 256 9.86 1.82 -8.13
CA GLU A 256 8.61 1.83 -7.33
C GLU A 256 8.70 2.84 -6.17
N ASN A 257 9.85 2.85 -5.47
CA ASN A 257 10.07 3.60 -4.23
C ASN A 257 10.95 4.84 -4.48
N ALA A 258 10.42 5.82 -5.18
CA ALA A 258 11.18 6.96 -5.73
C ALA A 258 11.24 8.20 -4.82
N VAL A 259 10.77 8.16 -3.57
CA VAL A 259 10.68 9.35 -2.69
C VAL A 259 12.05 9.98 -2.42
N GLY A 260 13.11 9.17 -2.20
CA GLY A 260 14.47 9.71 -1.99
C GLY A 260 14.91 10.71 -3.07
N PRO A 261 15.07 10.27 -4.34
CA PRO A 261 15.44 11.17 -5.43
C PRO A 261 14.36 12.22 -5.76
N LEU A 262 13.07 11.99 -5.44
CA LEU A 262 12.03 13.01 -5.61
C LEU A 262 12.27 14.21 -4.70
N THR A 263 12.73 14.02 -3.46
CA THR A 263 13.10 15.12 -2.55
C THR A 263 14.32 15.93 -3.01
N GLU A 264 15.05 15.45 -4.00
CA GLU A 264 16.19 16.16 -4.61
C GLU A 264 15.76 17.04 -5.79
N VAL A 265 14.50 16.95 -6.23
CA VAL A 265 13.97 17.78 -7.32
C VAL A 265 13.77 19.20 -6.81
N ALA A 266 14.52 20.13 -7.40
CA ALA A 266 14.45 21.54 -7.01
C ALA A 266 13.04 22.10 -7.17
N GLY A 267 12.53 22.75 -6.11
CA GLY A 267 11.21 23.37 -6.11
C GLY A 267 10.11 22.54 -5.49
N ILE A 268 10.37 21.34 -4.99
CA ILE A 268 9.46 20.61 -4.09
C ILE A 268 9.72 21.06 -2.65
N ASP A 269 8.66 21.46 -1.93
CA ASP A 269 8.75 22.06 -0.59
C ASP A 269 8.27 21.11 0.52
N ALA A 270 7.39 20.17 0.20
CA ALA A 270 6.91 19.13 1.12
C ALA A 270 6.53 17.86 0.35
N VAL A 271 6.67 16.70 1.00
CA VAL A 271 6.32 15.38 0.43
C VAL A 271 5.44 14.63 1.42
N LEU A 272 4.23 14.26 0.97
CA LEU A 272 3.31 13.41 1.66
C LEU A 272 3.24 12.10 0.87
N PHE A 273 3.61 10.94 1.46
CA PHE A 273 3.85 9.73 0.70
C PHE A 273 3.31 8.46 1.37
N GLY A 274 3.13 7.38 0.59
CA GLY A 274 2.45 6.16 1.03
C GLY A 274 3.03 4.89 0.43
N HIS A 275 2.15 3.96 0.00
CA HIS A 275 2.45 2.72 -0.71
C HIS A 275 3.18 1.66 0.12
N ALA A 276 4.22 2.02 0.83
CA ALA A 276 5.04 1.04 1.60
C ALA A 276 4.38 0.62 2.93
N HIS A 277 3.24 1.19 3.30
CA HIS A 277 2.52 0.95 4.55
C HIS A 277 3.40 1.12 5.80
N ALA A 278 4.42 1.97 5.73
CA ALA A 278 5.33 2.24 6.84
C ALA A 278 5.01 3.59 7.50
N GLU A 279 5.65 3.84 8.62
CA GLU A 279 5.44 5.04 9.42
C GLU A 279 6.70 5.92 9.33
N PHE A 280 6.59 7.12 8.73
CA PHE A 280 7.68 8.09 8.68
C PHE A 280 7.18 9.46 9.22
N PRO A 281 7.96 10.12 10.13
CA PRO A 281 9.25 9.69 10.70
C PRO A 281 9.11 8.61 11.77
N SER A 282 10.00 7.62 11.76
CA SER A 282 10.12 6.60 12.79
C SER A 282 11.54 6.01 12.84
N GLU A 283 11.86 5.29 13.92
CA GLU A 283 13.17 4.64 14.12
C GLU A 283 13.54 3.64 12.99
N ALA A 284 12.55 3.10 12.29
CA ALA A 284 12.78 2.22 11.13
C ALA A 284 13.62 2.90 10.04
N PHE A 285 13.59 4.23 9.97
CA PHE A 285 14.33 5.02 8.99
C PHE A 285 15.59 5.70 9.53
N ALA A 286 16.00 5.42 10.77
CA ALA A 286 17.16 6.06 11.40
C ALA A 286 18.48 5.86 10.61
N GLN A 287 18.60 4.74 9.89
CA GLN A 287 19.79 4.39 9.09
C GLN A 287 19.64 4.72 7.59
N TYR A 288 18.57 5.42 7.21
CA TYR A 288 18.36 5.83 5.82
C TYR A 288 19.18 7.11 5.52
N PRO A 289 19.71 7.26 4.30
CA PRO A 289 20.54 8.41 3.95
C PRO A 289 19.71 9.70 3.97
N LYS A 290 20.33 10.79 4.44
CA LYS A 290 19.77 12.15 4.44
C LYS A 290 18.46 12.32 5.26
N VAL A 291 18.17 11.39 6.16
CA VAL A 291 17.01 11.46 7.06
C VAL A 291 17.36 12.25 8.33
N ASN A 292 16.45 13.12 8.74
CA ASN A 292 16.43 13.75 10.06
C ASN A 292 15.11 13.40 10.74
N LEU A 293 15.12 12.47 11.68
CA LEU A 293 13.92 12.00 12.37
C LEU A 293 13.30 13.06 13.29
N GLU A 294 14.11 13.92 13.92
CA GLU A 294 13.62 14.96 14.83
C GLU A 294 12.74 15.98 14.10
N ARG A 295 13.15 16.36 12.89
CA ARG A 295 12.39 17.28 12.04
C ARG A 295 11.40 16.58 11.12
N GLY A 296 11.55 15.27 10.90
CA GLY A 296 10.78 14.51 9.92
C GLY A 296 11.09 14.98 8.49
N THR A 297 12.40 15.01 8.12
CA THR A 297 12.80 15.43 6.78
C THR A 297 13.62 14.38 6.07
N ILE A 298 13.46 14.32 4.74
CA ILE A 298 14.29 13.55 3.82
C ILE A 298 14.99 14.60 2.94
N ASN A 299 16.32 14.57 2.89
CA ASN A 299 17.13 15.56 2.14
C ASN A 299 16.79 17.04 2.49
N GLY A 300 16.37 17.29 3.74
CA GLY A 300 15.95 18.61 4.21
C GLY A 300 14.50 18.99 3.85
N VAL A 301 13.81 18.22 3.03
CA VAL A 301 12.39 18.41 2.67
C VAL A 301 11.50 17.75 3.74
N PRO A 302 10.56 18.49 4.37
CA PRO A 302 9.61 17.92 5.31
C PRO A 302 8.76 16.86 4.61
N SER A 303 8.72 15.67 5.20
CA SER A 303 8.11 14.50 4.62
C SER A 303 7.34 13.71 5.66
N VAL A 304 6.23 13.06 5.29
CA VAL A 304 5.44 12.21 6.19
C VAL A 304 4.84 11.03 5.44
N MET A 305 4.76 9.85 6.12
CA MET A 305 4.03 8.66 5.67
C MET A 305 3.30 8.06 6.87
N PRO A 306 1.97 8.16 6.94
CA PRO A 306 1.19 7.81 8.14
C PRO A 306 0.66 6.37 8.16
N GLY A 307 1.44 5.39 7.77
CA GLY A 307 1.03 4.00 7.87
C GLY A 307 -0.02 3.59 6.83
N ARG A 308 -1.15 3.02 7.26
CA ARG A 308 -2.22 2.54 6.38
C ARG A 308 -3.56 2.38 7.12
N TRP A 309 -4.65 2.14 6.37
CA TRP A 309 -5.99 1.79 6.89
C TRP A 309 -6.58 2.83 7.84
N GLY A 310 -6.01 4.04 7.83
CA GLY A 310 -6.40 5.09 8.77
C GLY A 310 -5.93 4.80 10.21
N ASP A 311 -4.80 4.10 10.41
CA ASP A 311 -4.21 3.85 11.73
C ASP A 311 -3.44 5.07 12.27
N HIS A 312 -3.03 5.99 11.41
CA HIS A 312 -2.36 7.24 11.75
C HIS A 312 -2.86 8.42 10.91
N LEU A 313 -2.62 9.62 11.41
CA LEU A 313 -2.72 10.87 10.67
C LEU A 313 -1.32 11.44 10.45
N GLY A 314 -0.95 11.74 9.21
CA GLY A 314 0.26 12.49 8.87
C GLY A 314 0.09 13.98 9.13
N VAL A 315 1.10 14.63 9.71
CA VAL A 315 1.09 16.06 10.03
C VAL A 315 2.43 16.67 9.66
N ILE A 316 2.42 17.69 8.80
CA ILE A 316 3.57 18.57 8.55
C ILE A 316 3.20 19.98 8.99
N ASP A 317 3.88 20.55 9.96
CA ASP A 317 3.78 21.94 10.36
C ASP A 317 4.87 22.75 9.65
N LEU A 318 4.45 23.76 8.88
CA LEU A 318 5.32 24.70 8.18
C LEU A 318 5.21 26.07 8.81
N THR A 319 6.35 26.74 8.99
CA THR A 319 6.42 28.17 9.27
C THR A 319 6.86 28.87 7.99
N LEU A 320 5.99 29.72 7.46
CA LEU A 320 6.19 30.45 6.22
C LEU A 320 6.50 31.90 6.51
N ASP A 321 7.46 32.48 5.80
CA ASP A 321 7.81 33.92 5.85
C ASP A 321 7.67 34.57 4.46
N ASN A 322 7.09 35.76 4.41
CA ASN A 322 6.90 36.53 3.19
C ASN A 322 7.61 37.90 3.23
N ALA A 323 8.60 38.10 4.09
CA ALA A 323 9.32 39.36 4.23
C ALA A 323 10.01 39.84 2.93
N SER A 324 10.37 38.89 2.05
CA SER A 324 11.00 39.22 0.76
C SER A 324 10.01 39.42 -0.40
N GLY A 325 8.70 39.40 -0.14
CA GLY A 325 7.65 39.39 -1.17
C GLY A 325 7.44 38.03 -1.84
N THR A 326 8.18 37.01 -1.42
CA THR A 326 8.02 35.59 -1.83
C THR A 326 7.96 34.72 -0.60
N TRP A 327 7.03 33.76 -0.60
CA TRP A 327 6.90 32.80 0.48
C TRP A 327 8.10 31.87 0.57
N LYS A 328 8.63 31.70 1.78
CA LYS A 328 9.74 30.78 2.09
C LYS A 328 9.41 29.97 3.33
N ILE A 329 9.78 28.69 3.34
CA ILE A 329 9.74 27.88 4.55
C ILE A 329 10.95 28.26 5.41
N VAL A 330 10.71 28.79 6.60
CA VAL A 330 11.73 29.14 7.58
C VAL A 330 11.79 28.14 8.75
N GLY A 331 10.79 27.28 8.88
CA GLY A 331 10.74 26.20 9.84
C GLY A 331 9.78 25.10 9.39
N SER A 332 10.10 23.85 9.75
CA SER A 332 9.21 22.72 9.49
C SER A 332 9.39 21.62 10.52
N LYS A 333 8.30 20.87 10.77
CA LYS A 333 8.31 19.63 11.55
C LYS A 333 7.26 18.69 11.00
N ALA A 334 7.66 17.46 10.66
CA ALA A 334 6.74 16.39 10.33
C ALA A 334 6.60 15.42 11.51
N SER A 335 5.42 14.83 11.67
CA SER A 335 5.09 13.85 12.70
C SER A 335 3.90 13.00 12.25
N ILE A 336 3.71 11.86 12.89
CA ILE A 336 2.52 11.02 12.75
C ILE A 336 1.74 11.00 14.06
N ARG A 337 0.41 10.89 13.98
CA ARG A 337 -0.48 10.79 15.14
C ARG A 337 -1.22 9.46 15.07
N PRO A 338 -0.95 8.49 15.95
CA PRO A 338 -1.66 7.22 15.96
C PRO A 338 -3.08 7.37 16.50
N ILE A 339 -3.99 6.50 16.04
CA ILE A 339 -5.31 6.31 16.64
C ILE A 339 -5.28 5.30 17.78
N PHE A 340 -4.23 4.48 17.86
CA PHE A 340 -4.09 3.38 18.81
C PHE A 340 -2.69 3.39 19.45
N ASP A 341 -2.66 3.37 20.78
CA ASP A 341 -1.43 3.21 21.54
C ASP A 341 -1.11 1.71 21.66
N ARG A 342 -0.10 1.27 20.89
CA ARG A 342 0.32 -0.14 20.85
C ARG A 342 0.90 -0.62 22.20
N ALA A 343 1.57 0.25 22.95
CA ALA A 343 2.16 -0.09 24.24
C ALA A 343 1.10 -0.26 25.33
N ALA A 344 0.14 0.67 25.38
CA ALA A 344 -0.99 0.61 26.30
C ALA A 344 -2.13 -0.30 25.80
N ARG A 345 -2.07 -0.78 24.55
CA ARG A 345 -3.07 -1.61 23.86
C ARG A 345 -4.48 -1.01 23.94
N LYS A 346 -4.59 0.28 23.67
CA LYS A 346 -5.87 1.01 23.71
C LYS A 346 -5.97 2.06 22.61
N SER A 347 -7.17 2.30 22.17
CA SER A 347 -7.46 3.42 21.28
C SER A 347 -7.24 4.75 22.01
N VAL A 348 -6.66 5.72 21.28
CA VAL A 348 -6.48 7.12 21.74
C VAL A 348 -7.36 8.08 20.95
N ALA A 349 -8.11 7.59 19.97
CA ALA A 349 -9.06 8.35 19.17
C ALA A 349 -10.42 7.61 19.09
N ALA A 350 -11.51 8.27 19.46
CA ALA A 350 -12.84 7.73 19.27
C ALA A 350 -13.23 7.73 17.79
N ALA A 351 -14.04 6.77 17.35
CA ALA A 351 -14.62 6.80 16.02
C ALA A 351 -15.61 7.99 15.92
N ASP A 352 -15.49 8.80 14.89
CA ASP A 352 -16.43 9.89 14.60
C ASP A 352 -17.71 9.29 14.01
N PRO A 353 -18.88 9.59 14.56
CA PRO A 353 -20.14 9.01 14.11
C PRO A 353 -20.55 9.42 12.70
N LEU A 354 -19.94 10.47 12.13
CA LEU A 354 -20.22 10.94 10.78
C LEU A 354 -20.04 9.83 9.75
N VAL A 355 -19.00 9.02 9.88
CA VAL A 355 -18.70 7.96 8.90
C VAL A 355 -19.80 6.91 8.90
N GLU A 356 -20.20 6.41 10.08
CA GLU A 356 -21.28 5.43 10.16
C GLU A 356 -22.63 6.01 9.73
N GLN A 357 -22.94 7.25 10.10
CA GLN A 357 -24.16 7.94 9.63
C GLN A 357 -24.18 8.07 8.11
N THR A 358 -23.04 8.23 7.47
CA THR A 358 -22.92 8.41 6.01
C THR A 358 -23.05 7.10 5.26
N ILE A 359 -22.36 6.04 5.70
CA ILE A 359 -22.21 4.79 4.96
C ILE A 359 -22.75 3.54 5.68
N GLY A 360 -23.44 3.68 6.79
CA GLY A 360 -23.96 2.55 7.58
C GLY A 360 -24.88 1.60 6.78
N ALA A 361 -25.63 2.12 5.83
CA ALA A 361 -26.45 1.28 4.93
C ALA A 361 -25.58 0.41 4.00
N VAL A 362 -24.43 0.91 3.53
CA VAL A 362 -23.49 0.12 2.72
C VAL A 362 -22.78 -0.90 3.60
N HIS A 363 -22.40 -0.50 4.81
CA HIS A 363 -21.83 -1.40 5.82
C HIS A 363 -22.76 -2.59 6.09
N ALA A 364 -24.03 -2.36 6.39
CA ALA A 364 -25.01 -3.44 6.64
C ALA A 364 -25.11 -4.41 5.45
N ARG A 365 -25.23 -3.89 4.23
CA ARG A 365 -25.27 -4.74 3.02
C ARG A 365 -23.96 -5.50 2.78
N THR A 366 -22.83 -4.91 3.13
CA THR A 366 -21.53 -5.60 3.06
C THR A 366 -21.47 -6.75 4.07
N LEU A 367 -21.98 -6.57 5.29
CA LEU A 367 -22.09 -7.62 6.30
C LEU A 367 -22.96 -8.79 5.80
N ASP A 368 -24.12 -8.48 5.24
CA ASP A 368 -24.99 -9.51 4.66
C ASP A 368 -24.26 -10.30 3.57
N TYR A 369 -23.53 -9.61 2.69
CA TYR A 369 -22.76 -10.25 1.63
C TYR A 369 -21.64 -11.15 2.18
N VAL A 370 -20.80 -10.66 3.08
CA VAL A 370 -19.63 -11.42 3.56
C VAL A 370 -20.00 -12.60 4.46
N ARG A 371 -21.19 -12.57 5.05
CA ARG A 371 -21.74 -13.66 5.88
C ARG A 371 -22.40 -14.78 5.07
N ASN A 372 -22.56 -14.63 3.76
CA ASN A 372 -23.15 -15.68 2.93
C ASN A 372 -22.27 -16.93 2.94
N LYS A 373 -22.89 -18.07 3.31
CA LYS A 373 -22.25 -19.37 3.38
C LYS A 373 -21.78 -19.86 2.01
N VAL A 374 -20.58 -20.42 1.98
CA VAL A 374 -19.97 -21.04 0.79
C VAL A 374 -19.89 -22.55 0.92
N ALA A 375 -19.39 -23.08 2.04
CA ALA A 375 -19.10 -24.48 2.28
C ALA A 375 -19.01 -24.81 3.78
N PHE A 376 -18.60 -26.04 4.13
CA PHE A 376 -18.17 -26.42 5.48
C PHE A 376 -16.73 -26.93 5.46
N SER A 377 -15.90 -26.54 6.44
CA SER A 377 -14.56 -27.10 6.65
C SER A 377 -14.56 -28.16 7.76
N SER A 378 -13.92 -29.28 7.50
CA SER A 378 -13.78 -30.37 8.49
C SER A 378 -12.71 -30.10 9.55
N ALA A 379 -11.81 -29.13 9.31
CA ALA A 379 -10.71 -28.74 10.19
C ALA A 379 -10.50 -27.23 10.15
N PRO A 380 -9.81 -26.64 11.13
CA PRO A 380 -9.47 -25.22 11.10
C PRO A 380 -8.51 -24.89 9.96
N ILE A 381 -8.61 -23.66 9.41
CA ILE A 381 -7.72 -23.13 8.40
C ILE A 381 -6.99 -21.92 9.02
N TYR A 382 -5.68 -22.00 9.11
CA TYR A 382 -4.86 -20.96 9.75
C TYR A 382 -3.55 -20.76 9.02
N SER A 383 -2.89 -19.63 9.24
CA SER A 383 -1.62 -19.26 8.60
C SER A 383 -0.47 -19.02 9.58
N TYR A 384 -0.63 -19.41 10.83
CA TYR A 384 0.35 -19.16 11.90
C TYR A 384 1.73 -19.77 11.66
N PHE A 385 1.80 -20.84 10.88
CA PHE A 385 3.03 -21.58 10.59
C PHE A 385 3.40 -21.57 9.11
N ALA A 386 2.67 -20.83 8.28
CA ALA A 386 2.79 -20.83 6.82
C ALA A 386 4.18 -20.39 6.30
N LEU A 387 4.97 -19.69 7.12
CA LEU A 387 6.35 -19.31 6.78
C LEU A 387 7.41 -20.36 7.15
N VAL A 388 7.05 -21.43 7.89
CA VAL A 388 8.01 -22.41 8.41
C VAL A 388 7.64 -23.86 8.11
N GLY A 389 6.48 -24.10 7.53
CA GLY A 389 5.99 -25.42 7.16
C GLY A 389 4.78 -25.33 6.24
N ASP A 390 4.43 -26.44 5.64
CA ASP A 390 3.23 -26.54 4.82
C ASP A 390 1.98 -26.27 5.68
N ASP A 391 1.02 -25.53 5.15
CA ASP A 391 0.01 -24.85 5.94
C ASP A 391 -1.38 -24.92 5.27
N PRO A 392 -2.45 -25.16 6.02
CA PRO A 392 -3.79 -25.37 5.44
C PRO A 392 -4.32 -24.14 4.69
N SER A 393 -3.86 -22.91 5.03
CA SER A 393 -4.33 -21.68 4.36
C SER A 393 -3.78 -21.58 2.93
N VAL A 394 -2.55 -22.05 2.69
CA VAL A 394 -1.91 -22.07 1.37
C VAL A 394 -2.35 -23.31 0.58
N GLN A 395 -2.42 -24.47 1.24
CA GLN A 395 -2.84 -25.72 0.63
C GLN A 395 -4.21 -25.62 -0.04
N ILE A 396 -5.19 -25.01 0.64
CA ILE A 396 -6.55 -24.94 0.08
C ILE A 396 -6.62 -24.03 -1.16
N VAL A 397 -5.81 -22.96 -1.20
CA VAL A 397 -5.67 -22.11 -2.37
C VAL A 397 -5.01 -22.87 -3.51
N SER A 398 -3.92 -23.59 -3.24
CA SER A 398 -3.21 -24.41 -4.23
C SER A 398 -4.11 -25.50 -4.82
N ASN A 399 -4.87 -26.20 -4.01
CA ASN A 399 -5.83 -27.20 -4.47
C ASN A 399 -6.88 -26.60 -5.41
N ALA A 400 -7.40 -25.39 -5.10
CA ALA A 400 -8.35 -24.69 -5.94
C ALA A 400 -7.74 -24.31 -7.29
N GLN A 401 -6.54 -23.72 -7.29
CA GLN A 401 -5.81 -23.34 -8.49
C GLN A 401 -5.50 -24.56 -9.40
N ILE A 402 -4.95 -25.63 -8.83
CA ILE A 402 -4.66 -26.88 -9.56
C ILE A 402 -5.92 -27.45 -10.19
N THR A 403 -7.02 -27.51 -9.43
CA THR A 403 -8.29 -28.05 -9.90
C THR A 403 -8.84 -27.27 -11.07
N TYR A 404 -8.82 -25.94 -10.97
CA TYR A 404 -9.28 -25.05 -12.04
C TYR A 404 -8.42 -25.20 -13.30
N VAL A 405 -7.08 -25.12 -13.16
CA VAL A 405 -6.16 -25.17 -14.30
C VAL A 405 -6.21 -26.54 -14.97
N LYS A 406 -6.26 -27.66 -14.23
CA LYS A 406 -6.44 -28.99 -14.82
C LYS A 406 -7.70 -29.06 -15.69
N ARG A 407 -8.81 -28.50 -15.23
CA ARG A 407 -10.06 -28.45 -16.01
C ARG A 407 -9.92 -27.57 -17.25
N ALA A 408 -9.29 -26.39 -17.10
CA ALA A 408 -9.11 -25.44 -18.21
C ALA A 408 -8.13 -25.94 -19.29
N MET A 409 -7.19 -26.82 -18.95
CA MET A 409 -6.23 -27.41 -19.88
C MET A 409 -6.79 -28.60 -20.68
N GLN A 410 -7.94 -29.17 -20.30
CA GLN A 410 -8.53 -30.31 -20.99
C GLN A 410 -8.81 -29.99 -22.48
N GLY A 411 -8.38 -30.88 -23.38
CA GLY A 411 -8.52 -30.72 -24.82
C GLY A 411 -7.57 -29.71 -25.47
N THR A 412 -6.63 -29.14 -24.70
CA THR A 412 -5.56 -28.27 -25.24
C THR A 412 -4.25 -29.01 -25.42
N ASP A 413 -3.29 -28.43 -26.14
CA ASP A 413 -1.92 -28.99 -26.29
C ASP A 413 -1.17 -29.09 -24.95
N TYR A 414 -1.67 -28.44 -23.91
CA TYR A 414 -1.06 -28.35 -22.58
C TYR A 414 -1.58 -29.43 -21.60
N GLU A 415 -2.67 -30.14 -21.90
CA GLU A 415 -3.28 -31.18 -21.06
C GLU A 415 -2.28 -32.26 -20.61
N LYS A 416 -1.30 -32.55 -21.46
CA LYS A 416 -0.25 -33.57 -21.21
C LYS A 416 0.75 -33.21 -20.11
N TYR A 417 0.82 -31.94 -19.72
CA TYR A 417 1.80 -31.49 -18.72
C TYR A 417 1.21 -31.53 -17.31
N PRO A 418 2.00 -31.95 -16.30
CA PRO A 418 1.60 -31.86 -14.89
C PRO A 418 1.28 -30.42 -14.49
N VAL A 419 0.24 -30.26 -13.67
CA VAL A 419 -0.16 -28.96 -13.14
C VAL A 419 0.32 -28.84 -11.71
N LEU A 420 1.10 -27.80 -11.44
CA LEU A 420 1.57 -27.35 -10.12
C LEU A 420 0.82 -26.05 -9.75
N SER A 421 0.91 -25.67 -8.48
CA SER A 421 0.42 -24.38 -8.01
C SER A 421 1.52 -23.63 -7.26
N ALA A 422 1.64 -22.33 -7.49
CA ALA A 422 2.43 -21.40 -6.70
C ALA A 422 1.49 -20.44 -5.96
N ALA A 423 1.53 -20.48 -4.63
CA ALA A 423 0.72 -19.62 -3.78
C ALA A 423 1.52 -19.13 -2.56
N ALA A 424 1.27 -17.90 -2.15
CA ALA A 424 1.90 -17.27 -0.99
C ALA A 424 0.90 -17.04 0.14
N PRO A 425 1.32 -17.14 1.41
CA PRO A 425 0.51 -16.74 2.54
C PRO A 425 0.49 -15.21 2.65
N PHE A 426 -0.70 -14.60 2.56
CA PHE A 426 -0.84 -13.15 2.59
C PHE A 426 -0.91 -12.58 4.02
N LYS A 427 -1.38 -13.36 4.99
CA LYS A 427 -1.58 -12.97 6.38
C LYS A 427 -0.70 -13.80 7.30
N THR A 428 0.44 -13.25 7.70
CA THR A 428 1.49 -13.98 8.46
C THR A 428 2.05 -13.17 9.63
N GLY A 429 1.31 -12.17 10.11
CA GLY A 429 1.76 -11.34 11.23
C GLY A 429 2.94 -10.42 10.88
N GLY A 430 3.98 -10.45 11.71
CA GLY A 430 5.18 -9.63 11.51
C GLY A 430 4.87 -8.13 11.54
N ARG A 431 5.27 -7.39 10.51
CA ARG A 431 5.00 -5.95 10.37
C ARG A 431 3.52 -5.59 10.41
N GLN A 432 2.65 -6.54 10.06
CA GLN A 432 1.21 -6.33 9.99
C GLN A 432 0.53 -6.43 11.37
N GLY A 433 1.25 -6.85 12.42
CA GLY A 433 0.75 -7.08 13.77
C GLY A 433 0.48 -8.55 14.07
N TRP A 434 0.51 -8.91 15.36
CA TRP A 434 0.36 -10.30 15.80
C TRP A 434 -1.08 -10.83 15.73
N ASP A 435 -2.03 -10.04 15.32
CA ASP A 435 -3.42 -10.39 15.02
C ASP A 435 -3.69 -10.51 13.51
N TYR A 436 -2.70 -10.23 12.66
CA TYR A 436 -2.82 -10.32 11.20
C TYR A 436 -2.47 -11.71 10.68
N TYR A 437 -3.32 -12.67 11.01
CA TYR A 437 -3.26 -14.05 10.52
C TYR A 437 -4.63 -14.49 10.01
N THR A 438 -4.67 -15.44 9.08
CA THR A 438 -5.86 -16.22 8.81
C THR A 438 -6.10 -17.16 9.99
N ASP A 439 -7.34 -17.21 10.49
CA ASP A 439 -7.72 -18.03 11.65
C ASP A 439 -9.21 -18.35 11.59
N ILE A 440 -9.52 -19.36 10.80
CA ILE A 440 -10.88 -19.80 10.49
C ILE A 440 -11.12 -21.11 11.22
N PRO A 441 -12.08 -21.19 12.16
CA PRO A 441 -12.39 -22.43 12.86
C PRO A 441 -13.00 -23.46 11.90
N ALA A 442 -12.94 -24.74 12.26
CA ALA A 442 -13.72 -25.77 11.61
C ALA A 442 -15.22 -25.44 11.67
N GLY A 443 -15.95 -25.74 10.60
CA GLY A 443 -17.36 -25.42 10.52
C GLY A 443 -17.74 -24.67 9.24
N PRO A 444 -18.79 -23.81 9.28
CA PRO A 444 -19.27 -23.10 8.10
C PRO A 444 -18.23 -22.07 7.60
N LEU A 445 -17.96 -22.14 6.31
CA LEU A 445 -17.16 -21.15 5.59
C LEU A 445 -18.09 -20.15 4.88
N ALA A 446 -17.82 -18.88 5.02
CA ALA A 446 -18.53 -17.79 4.36
C ALA A 446 -17.60 -17.02 3.40
N ILE A 447 -18.15 -16.09 2.64
CA ILE A 447 -17.38 -15.25 1.70
C ILE A 447 -16.25 -14.50 2.42
N LYS A 448 -16.48 -14.04 3.66
CA LYS A 448 -15.43 -13.40 4.47
C LYS A 448 -14.19 -14.28 4.67
N ASN A 449 -14.39 -15.58 4.84
CA ASN A 449 -13.30 -16.53 5.03
C ASN A 449 -12.50 -16.73 3.73
N VAL A 450 -13.18 -16.73 2.58
CA VAL A 450 -12.49 -16.77 1.27
C VAL A 450 -11.69 -15.48 1.04
N ALA A 451 -12.26 -14.33 1.38
CA ALA A 451 -11.55 -13.05 1.30
C ALA A 451 -10.36 -12.98 2.27
N ASP A 452 -10.46 -13.63 3.44
CA ASP A 452 -9.37 -13.75 4.42
C ASP A 452 -8.22 -14.64 3.91
N LEU A 453 -8.54 -15.71 3.20
CA LEU A 453 -7.55 -16.61 2.57
C LEU A 453 -6.85 -15.96 1.37
N TYR A 454 -7.56 -15.10 0.62
CA TYR A 454 -7.03 -14.46 -0.57
C TYR A 454 -7.42 -12.97 -0.61
N VAL A 455 -6.58 -12.11 -0.04
CA VAL A 455 -6.91 -10.69 0.22
C VAL A 455 -6.90 -9.80 -1.01
N TYR A 456 -6.24 -10.22 -2.10
CA TYR A 456 -6.13 -9.42 -3.33
C TYR A 456 -7.10 -9.88 -4.42
N PRO A 457 -7.64 -8.99 -5.27
CA PRO A 457 -8.52 -9.34 -6.39
C PRO A 457 -7.73 -9.81 -7.62
N ASN A 458 -6.69 -10.62 -7.41
CA ASN A 458 -5.85 -11.13 -8.49
C ASN A 458 -6.60 -12.16 -9.33
N THR A 459 -6.43 -12.09 -10.67
CA THR A 459 -6.92 -13.11 -11.59
C THR A 459 -5.97 -14.31 -11.67
N LEU A 460 -6.54 -15.50 -11.92
CA LEU A 460 -5.76 -16.72 -12.08
C LEU A 460 -5.02 -16.72 -13.42
N LYS A 461 -3.75 -17.12 -13.40
CA LYS A 461 -2.91 -17.34 -14.58
C LYS A 461 -2.26 -18.72 -14.50
N ALA A 462 -1.87 -19.26 -15.64
CA ALA A 462 -1.02 -20.45 -15.67
C ALA A 462 0.13 -20.25 -16.66
N MET A 463 1.31 -20.73 -16.26
CA MET A 463 2.56 -20.55 -16.99
C MET A 463 3.16 -21.90 -17.36
N LEU A 464 3.74 -22.02 -18.57
CA LEU A 464 4.52 -23.19 -18.97
C LEU A 464 5.98 -22.99 -18.60
N LEU A 465 6.47 -23.79 -17.64
CA LEU A 465 7.83 -23.72 -17.12
C LEU A 465 8.53 -25.06 -17.28
N ASN A 466 9.87 -25.05 -17.33
CA ASN A 466 10.68 -26.25 -17.21
C ASN A 466 11.10 -26.50 -15.75
N GLY A 467 11.70 -27.67 -15.45
CA GLY A 467 12.08 -28.04 -14.10
C GLY A 467 13.19 -27.19 -13.50
N ALA A 468 14.06 -26.61 -14.34
CA ALA A 468 15.08 -25.66 -13.88
C ALA A 468 14.41 -24.35 -13.42
N GLU A 469 13.45 -23.85 -14.18
CA GLU A 469 12.68 -22.64 -13.83
C GLU A 469 11.81 -22.84 -12.60
N VAL A 470 11.21 -24.01 -12.42
CA VAL A 470 10.50 -24.39 -11.19
C VAL A 470 11.44 -24.32 -9.99
N ARG A 471 12.67 -24.83 -10.13
CA ARG A 471 13.69 -24.76 -9.07
C ARG A 471 14.06 -23.32 -8.74
N GLU A 472 14.33 -22.47 -9.75
CA GLU A 472 14.69 -21.07 -9.54
C GLU A 472 13.56 -20.28 -8.88
N TRP A 473 12.30 -20.60 -9.16
CA TRP A 473 11.16 -20.02 -8.45
C TRP A 473 11.22 -20.30 -6.94
N ILE A 474 11.45 -21.58 -6.57
CA ILE A 474 11.54 -21.98 -5.16
C ILE A 474 12.81 -21.39 -4.50
N GLU A 475 13.94 -21.29 -5.25
CA GLU A 475 15.17 -20.64 -4.77
C GLU A 475 14.97 -19.16 -4.45
N MET A 476 14.15 -18.44 -5.25
CA MET A 476 13.79 -17.06 -4.95
C MET A 476 12.95 -16.97 -3.68
N SER A 477 11.94 -17.83 -3.52
CA SER A 477 11.12 -17.93 -2.30
C SER A 477 11.98 -18.24 -1.07
N ALA A 478 13.05 -19.03 -1.19
CA ALA A 478 13.96 -19.37 -0.10
C ALA A 478 14.68 -18.15 0.50
N GLY A 479 14.62 -16.97 -0.13
CA GLY A 479 15.03 -15.69 0.45
C GLY A 479 14.29 -15.32 1.74
N GLN A 480 13.15 -15.96 2.02
CA GLN A 480 12.38 -15.84 3.27
C GLN A 480 13.19 -16.28 4.50
N PHE A 481 14.24 -17.08 4.32
CA PHE A 481 15.01 -17.64 5.44
C PHE A 481 16.33 -16.93 5.62
N ASN A 482 16.72 -16.72 6.88
CA ASN A 482 18.08 -16.36 7.23
C ASN A 482 19.06 -17.49 6.91
N GLN A 483 20.32 -17.18 6.65
CA GLN A 483 21.36 -18.20 6.62
C GLN A 483 21.68 -18.65 8.04
N ILE A 484 21.66 -19.96 8.29
CA ILE A 484 21.95 -20.57 9.58
C ILE A 484 23.40 -21.06 9.60
N ASP A 485 24.15 -20.62 10.60
CA ASP A 485 25.53 -21.07 10.81
C ASP A 485 25.53 -22.30 11.72
N PRO A 486 25.91 -23.50 11.22
CA PRO A 486 26.02 -24.71 12.05
C PRO A 486 27.04 -24.62 13.19
N LYS A 487 27.96 -23.65 13.12
CA LYS A 487 28.98 -23.39 14.15
C LYS A 487 28.65 -22.16 14.99
N GLY A 488 27.55 -21.49 14.69
CA GLY A 488 27.08 -20.28 15.36
C GLY A 488 26.36 -20.58 16.68
N PRO A 489 25.56 -19.63 17.17
CA PRO A 489 24.77 -19.80 18.37
C PRO A 489 23.82 -21.00 18.28
N ALA A 490 23.63 -21.72 19.40
CA ALA A 490 22.76 -22.88 19.46
C ALA A 490 21.26 -22.55 19.20
N GLN A 491 20.86 -21.28 19.22
CA GLN A 491 19.54 -20.81 18.87
C GLN A 491 19.64 -19.69 17.84
N GLN A 492 18.99 -19.86 16.69
CA GLN A 492 19.05 -18.89 15.59
C GLN A 492 17.67 -18.63 15.01
N PRO A 493 17.30 -17.35 14.74
CA PRO A 493 16.04 -17.01 14.09
C PRO A 493 16.09 -17.41 12.62
N ILE A 494 15.06 -18.13 12.17
CA ILE A 494 14.99 -18.65 10.80
C ILE A 494 14.39 -17.63 9.80
N LEU A 495 13.47 -16.78 10.22
CA LEU A 495 12.76 -15.88 9.32
C LEU A 495 13.56 -14.60 9.03
N ASN A 496 13.58 -14.21 7.77
CA ASN A 496 14.14 -12.96 7.28
C ASN A 496 13.04 -11.88 7.24
N ASP A 497 13.01 -10.99 8.20
CA ASP A 497 11.99 -9.95 8.36
C ASP A 497 11.99 -8.92 7.21
N THR A 498 13.06 -8.89 6.39
CA THR A 498 13.14 -7.99 5.23
C THR A 498 12.47 -8.57 3.98
N PHE A 499 12.28 -9.90 3.92
CA PHE A 499 11.58 -10.56 2.82
C PHE A 499 10.05 -10.43 3.00
N ARG A 500 9.34 -10.14 1.91
CA ARG A 500 7.89 -9.96 1.94
C ARG A 500 7.18 -11.31 1.91
N SER A 501 6.29 -11.59 2.86
CA SER A 501 5.56 -12.87 2.91
C SER A 501 4.75 -13.17 1.65
N TYR A 502 4.20 -12.14 0.98
CA TYR A 502 3.50 -12.31 -0.30
C TYR A 502 4.43 -12.67 -1.48
N ASN A 503 5.75 -12.66 -1.27
CA ASN A 503 6.75 -13.18 -2.18
C ASN A 503 7.28 -14.57 -1.73
N PHE A 504 6.77 -15.12 -0.64
CA PHE A 504 7.08 -16.49 -0.23
C PHE A 504 6.10 -17.46 -0.89
N ASP A 505 6.22 -17.63 -2.21
CA ASP A 505 5.44 -18.64 -2.92
C ASP A 505 5.93 -20.03 -2.53
N THR A 506 5.05 -20.90 -2.04
CA THR A 506 5.28 -22.32 -1.96
C THR A 506 4.69 -23.00 -3.19
N LEU A 507 5.37 -24.05 -3.69
CA LEU A 507 4.90 -24.80 -4.84
C LEU A 507 4.27 -26.10 -4.38
N ASP A 508 3.01 -26.29 -4.75
CA ASP A 508 2.26 -27.52 -4.53
C ASP A 508 2.25 -28.40 -5.79
N GLY A 509 2.14 -29.72 -5.60
CA GLY A 509 2.26 -30.74 -6.66
C GLY A 509 3.68 -31.26 -6.86
N VAL A 510 4.68 -30.68 -6.21
CA VAL A 510 6.06 -31.17 -6.07
C VAL A 510 6.44 -31.27 -4.60
N SER A 511 7.43 -32.10 -4.25
CA SER A 511 8.01 -32.11 -2.91
C SER A 511 9.47 -31.64 -2.93
N TYR A 512 9.88 -30.93 -1.86
CA TYR A 512 11.24 -30.37 -1.74
C TYR A 512 11.58 -30.03 -0.29
N GLU A 513 12.87 -29.73 -0.06
CA GLU A 513 13.41 -29.34 1.23
C GLU A 513 14.26 -28.09 1.09
N PHE A 514 14.35 -27.26 2.14
CA PHE A 514 15.24 -26.11 2.20
C PHE A 514 16.46 -26.41 3.09
N ASP A 515 17.66 -26.35 2.51
CA ASP A 515 18.93 -26.29 3.25
C ASP A 515 19.26 -24.82 3.58
N VAL A 516 18.90 -24.41 4.76
CA VAL A 516 19.07 -23.04 5.24
C VAL A 516 20.52 -22.74 5.70
N THR A 517 21.44 -23.71 5.65
CA THR A 517 22.86 -23.46 5.89
C THR A 517 23.52 -22.78 4.70
N GLN A 518 22.94 -22.92 3.50
CA GLN A 518 23.38 -22.23 2.29
C GLN A 518 22.97 -20.74 2.31
N PRO A 519 23.75 -19.83 1.71
CA PRO A 519 23.30 -18.47 1.49
C PRO A 519 22.10 -18.42 0.56
N ALA A 520 21.28 -17.35 0.65
CA ALA A 520 20.22 -17.12 -0.31
C ALA A 520 20.80 -16.88 -1.69
N ARG A 521 20.26 -17.57 -2.71
CA ARG A 521 20.69 -17.43 -4.11
C ARG A 521 20.34 -16.05 -4.67
N TYR A 522 19.18 -15.54 -4.30
CA TYR A 522 18.66 -14.24 -4.70
C TYR A 522 18.47 -13.33 -3.49
N ASP A 523 18.65 -12.02 -3.69
CA ASP A 523 18.20 -11.03 -2.72
C ASP A 523 16.69 -10.81 -2.80
N ALA A 524 16.13 -9.99 -1.90
CA ALA A 524 14.69 -9.72 -1.85
C ALA A 524 14.14 -9.01 -3.11
N ASN A 525 15.00 -8.48 -3.97
CA ASN A 525 14.66 -7.81 -5.22
C ASN A 525 14.87 -8.70 -6.47
N GLY A 526 15.11 -10.00 -6.28
CA GLY A 526 15.31 -10.96 -7.35
C GLY A 526 16.68 -10.91 -8.03
N LYS A 527 17.64 -10.15 -7.47
CA LYS A 527 19.00 -10.11 -8.00
C LYS A 527 19.77 -11.35 -7.56
N LEU A 528 20.41 -12.03 -8.51
CA LEU A 528 21.30 -13.15 -8.25
C LEU A 528 22.55 -12.67 -7.50
N VAL A 529 22.71 -13.12 -6.24
CA VAL A 529 23.82 -12.70 -5.35
C VAL A 529 24.76 -13.86 -4.98
N ALA A 530 24.29 -15.09 -5.06
CA ALA A 530 25.09 -16.30 -4.78
C ALA A 530 24.81 -17.40 -5.83
N PRO A 531 25.42 -17.32 -7.04
CA PRO A 531 25.07 -18.19 -8.17
C PRO A 531 25.36 -19.69 -7.92
N ASP A 532 26.28 -20.01 -7.04
CA ASP A 532 26.66 -21.40 -6.71
C ASP A 532 25.90 -21.96 -5.50
N ALA A 533 25.05 -21.13 -4.83
CA ALA A 533 24.27 -21.56 -3.70
C ALA A 533 22.95 -22.18 -4.14
N HIS A 534 22.57 -23.27 -3.46
CA HIS A 534 21.31 -23.98 -3.70
C HIS A 534 20.68 -24.38 -2.37
N ARG A 535 19.63 -23.67 -1.97
CA ARG A 535 18.82 -24.01 -0.80
C ARG A 535 17.80 -25.10 -1.09
N VAL A 536 17.32 -25.19 -2.34
CA VAL A 536 16.32 -26.18 -2.75
C VAL A 536 16.96 -27.55 -2.94
N GLN A 537 16.63 -28.48 -2.06
CA GLN A 537 17.12 -29.85 -2.07
C GLN A 537 15.95 -30.82 -2.35
N ASN A 538 16.29 -31.99 -2.87
CA ASN A 538 15.35 -33.10 -3.06
C ASN A 538 14.05 -32.73 -3.83
N LEU A 539 14.15 -31.82 -4.81
CA LEU A 539 12.99 -31.45 -5.64
C LEU A 539 12.51 -32.64 -6.46
N ARG A 540 11.27 -33.09 -6.17
CA ARG A 540 10.67 -34.31 -6.74
C ARG A 540 9.24 -34.07 -7.22
N TYR A 541 8.90 -34.73 -8.32
CA TYR A 541 7.53 -34.88 -8.80
C TYR A 541 7.14 -36.36 -8.74
N GLN A 542 6.05 -36.70 -8.03
CA GLN A 542 5.61 -38.11 -7.81
C GLN A 542 6.74 -39.03 -7.32
N GLY A 543 7.57 -38.51 -6.41
CA GLY A 543 8.70 -39.23 -5.83
C GLY A 543 9.96 -39.34 -6.72
N GLN A 544 9.93 -38.91 -7.98
CA GLN A 544 11.08 -38.92 -8.88
C GLN A 544 11.76 -37.53 -8.91
N PRO A 545 13.09 -37.45 -9.01
CA PRO A 545 13.80 -36.19 -9.17
C PRO A 545 13.28 -35.43 -10.40
N VAL A 546 13.05 -34.12 -10.26
CA VAL A 546 12.63 -33.26 -11.35
C VAL A 546 13.80 -33.03 -12.31
N ALA A 547 13.67 -33.47 -13.57
CA ALA A 547 14.66 -33.19 -14.60
C ALA A 547 14.61 -31.69 -15.00
N PRO A 548 15.75 -31.04 -15.28
CA PRO A 548 15.78 -29.60 -15.60
C PRO A 548 14.91 -29.21 -16.82
N ASP A 549 14.73 -30.11 -17.77
CA ASP A 549 13.94 -29.91 -19.00
C ASP A 549 12.50 -30.44 -18.92
N ALA A 550 12.11 -31.08 -17.81
CA ALA A 550 10.74 -31.53 -17.57
C ALA A 550 9.78 -30.35 -17.57
N LYS A 551 8.64 -30.46 -18.26
CA LYS A 551 7.70 -29.33 -18.41
C LYS A 551 6.52 -29.46 -17.45
N PHE A 552 6.12 -28.32 -16.89
CA PHE A 552 5.02 -28.17 -15.94
C PHE A 552 4.16 -26.98 -16.32
N ILE A 553 2.88 -27.07 -16.05
CA ILE A 553 1.98 -25.92 -15.99
C ILE A 553 1.92 -25.45 -14.55
N VAL A 554 2.30 -24.22 -14.27
CA VAL A 554 2.28 -23.66 -12.91
C VAL A 554 1.17 -22.62 -12.81
N ALA A 555 0.14 -22.94 -12.01
CA ALA A 555 -0.95 -22.05 -11.67
C ALA A 555 -0.43 -20.96 -10.69
N THR A 556 -0.79 -19.72 -10.92
CA THR A 556 -0.40 -18.57 -10.09
C THR A 556 -1.38 -17.41 -10.31
N ASN A 557 -1.02 -16.20 -9.93
CA ASN A 557 -1.83 -15.01 -10.16
C ASN A 557 -1.19 -14.05 -11.19
N ASN A 558 -1.99 -13.07 -11.64
CA ASN A 558 -1.53 -12.06 -12.61
C ASN A 558 -0.32 -11.26 -12.11
N TYR A 559 -0.27 -10.90 -10.83
CA TYR A 559 0.86 -10.17 -10.26
C TYR A 559 2.18 -10.95 -10.50
N ARG A 560 2.21 -12.23 -10.12
CA ARG A 560 3.41 -13.07 -10.28
C ARG A 560 3.70 -13.39 -11.74
N ALA A 561 2.71 -13.76 -12.52
CA ALA A 561 2.87 -14.14 -13.94
C ALA A 561 3.43 -13.00 -14.81
N PHE A 562 3.19 -11.76 -14.44
CA PHE A 562 3.67 -10.58 -15.16
C PHE A 562 4.92 -9.92 -14.54
N GLY A 563 5.66 -10.65 -13.67
CA GLY A 563 6.96 -10.24 -13.14
C GLY A 563 6.92 -9.60 -11.76
N GLY A 564 5.77 -9.53 -11.11
CA GLY A 564 5.66 -9.01 -9.75
C GLY A 564 6.55 -9.77 -8.76
N GLY A 565 7.26 -9.03 -7.88
CA GLY A 565 8.22 -9.58 -6.93
C GLY A 565 9.56 -10.00 -7.56
N ASN A 566 9.79 -9.69 -8.85
CA ASN A 566 11.05 -9.91 -9.58
C ASN A 566 11.56 -11.37 -9.55
N PHE A 567 10.65 -12.32 -9.65
CA PHE A 567 11.02 -13.73 -9.70
C PHE A 567 11.79 -14.04 -10.99
N PRO A 568 12.91 -14.76 -10.92
CA PRO A 568 13.78 -14.97 -12.06
C PRO A 568 13.09 -15.76 -13.16
N GLY A 569 13.16 -15.25 -14.38
CA GLY A 569 12.65 -15.92 -15.58
C GLY A 569 11.12 -15.98 -15.68
N LEU A 570 10.35 -15.29 -14.83
CA LEU A 570 8.90 -15.19 -14.97
C LEU A 570 8.53 -13.92 -15.71
N ASP A 571 7.85 -14.10 -16.84
CA ASP A 571 7.34 -13.00 -17.66
C ASP A 571 6.11 -13.44 -18.48
N ALA A 572 5.43 -12.47 -19.06
CA ALA A 572 4.19 -12.68 -19.81
C ALA A 572 4.31 -13.69 -20.98
N SER A 573 5.51 -13.91 -21.55
CA SER A 573 5.70 -14.82 -22.69
C SER A 573 5.48 -16.30 -22.34
N LYS A 574 5.52 -16.63 -21.06
CA LYS A 574 5.32 -18.00 -20.55
C LYS A 574 3.89 -18.30 -20.14
N VAL A 575 3.02 -17.29 -20.17
CA VAL A 575 1.60 -17.45 -19.81
C VAL A 575 0.88 -18.23 -20.90
N VAL A 576 0.25 -19.35 -20.54
CA VAL A 576 -0.51 -20.22 -21.45
C VAL A 576 -2.01 -20.23 -21.13
N LEU A 577 -2.40 -19.66 -19.98
CA LEU A 577 -3.79 -19.44 -19.60
C LEU A 577 -3.92 -18.08 -18.90
N GLU A 578 -4.78 -17.23 -19.41
CA GLU A 578 -5.27 -16.03 -18.75
C GLU A 578 -6.75 -16.22 -18.41
N ALA A 579 -7.01 -16.76 -17.20
CA ALA A 579 -8.39 -16.90 -16.75
C ALA A 579 -8.97 -15.52 -16.43
N PRO A 580 -10.24 -15.27 -16.82
CA PRO A 580 -10.94 -14.04 -16.42
C PRO A 580 -11.33 -14.04 -14.94
N GLU A 581 -11.41 -15.22 -14.32
CA GLU A 581 -11.81 -15.38 -12.93
C GLU A 581 -10.69 -14.96 -11.97
N GLU A 582 -11.12 -14.31 -10.89
CA GLU A 582 -10.23 -14.05 -9.77
C GLU A 582 -9.98 -15.31 -8.95
N ASN A 583 -8.81 -15.39 -8.31
CA ASN A 583 -8.46 -16.49 -7.42
C ASN A 583 -9.48 -16.70 -6.30
N ARG A 584 -10.14 -15.62 -5.80
CA ARG A 584 -11.22 -15.73 -4.84
C ARG A 584 -12.45 -16.45 -5.40
N GLN A 585 -12.82 -16.16 -6.65
CA GLN A 585 -13.92 -16.84 -7.32
C GLN A 585 -13.58 -18.32 -7.56
N VAL A 586 -12.37 -18.60 -8.02
CA VAL A 586 -11.85 -19.97 -8.19
C VAL A 586 -11.91 -20.74 -6.86
N LEU A 587 -11.52 -20.11 -5.76
CA LEU A 587 -11.59 -20.71 -4.43
C LEU A 587 -13.04 -20.96 -3.97
N ILE A 588 -13.97 -20.03 -4.20
CA ILE A 588 -15.40 -20.21 -3.92
C ILE A 588 -15.97 -21.41 -4.69
N GLU A 589 -15.66 -21.52 -5.98
CA GLU A 589 -16.13 -22.63 -6.83
C GLU A 589 -15.55 -23.96 -6.37
N TYR A 590 -14.27 -24.01 -6.05
CA TYR A 590 -13.61 -25.18 -5.49
C TYR A 590 -14.25 -25.64 -4.18
N LEU A 591 -14.45 -24.72 -3.23
CA LEU A 591 -15.07 -25.03 -1.94
C LEU A 591 -16.49 -25.58 -2.09
N ARG A 592 -17.31 -24.96 -2.96
CA ARG A 592 -18.68 -25.44 -3.26
C ARG A 592 -18.65 -26.83 -3.92
N MET A 593 -17.74 -27.04 -4.87
CA MET A 593 -17.57 -28.33 -5.53
C MET A 593 -17.19 -29.41 -4.52
N MET A 594 -16.23 -29.16 -3.63
CA MET A 594 -15.78 -30.11 -2.62
C MET A 594 -16.86 -30.37 -1.57
N ASP A 595 -17.64 -29.37 -1.16
CA ASP A 595 -18.80 -29.54 -0.28
C ASP A 595 -19.85 -30.47 -0.90
N MET A 596 -20.09 -30.38 -2.22
CA MET A 596 -21.03 -31.25 -2.92
C MET A 596 -20.50 -32.67 -3.14
N LEU A 597 -19.23 -32.83 -3.49
CA LEU A 597 -18.62 -34.13 -3.87
C LEU A 597 -18.23 -34.97 -2.65
N SER A 598 -17.91 -34.34 -1.53
CA SER A 598 -17.51 -35.03 -0.30
C SER A 598 -18.68 -35.77 0.30
N SER A 599 -18.46 -37.03 0.71
CA SER A 599 -19.47 -37.89 1.32
C SER A 599 -20.06 -37.32 2.62
N ASN A 600 -19.27 -36.55 3.36
CA ASN A 600 -19.68 -35.89 4.60
C ASN A 600 -20.07 -34.41 4.40
N LYS A 601 -20.08 -33.92 3.15
CA LYS A 601 -20.36 -32.50 2.80
C LYS A 601 -19.44 -31.51 3.55
N GLN A 602 -18.17 -31.82 3.60
CA GLN A 602 -17.14 -31.02 4.23
C GLN A 602 -15.88 -30.96 3.38
N VAL A 603 -15.25 -29.81 3.34
CA VAL A 603 -13.94 -29.61 2.71
C VAL A 603 -12.85 -29.98 3.71
N ASN A 604 -11.88 -30.77 3.28
CA ASN A 604 -10.67 -31.05 4.05
C ASN A 604 -9.55 -30.06 3.67
N PRO A 605 -9.16 -29.13 4.55
CA PRO A 605 -8.10 -28.17 4.26
C PRO A 605 -6.71 -28.63 4.67
N THR A 606 -6.56 -29.90 5.12
CA THR A 606 -5.28 -30.39 5.67
C THR A 606 -4.17 -30.28 4.65
N ALA A 607 -3.04 -29.70 5.06
CA ALA A 607 -1.82 -29.62 4.29
C ALA A 607 -1.22 -31.03 4.05
N ASP A 608 -0.55 -31.23 2.92
CA ASP A 608 -0.03 -32.56 2.52
C ASP A 608 1.44 -32.78 2.91
N GLY A 609 2.11 -31.74 3.45
CA GLY A 609 3.49 -31.83 3.93
C GLY A 609 4.52 -31.92 2.81
N ASN A 610 4.24 -31.31 1.68
CA ASN A 610 5.05 -31.40 0.47
C ASN A 610 6.41 -30.69 0.56
N TRP A 611 6.60 -29.79 1.52
CA TRP A 611 7.88 -29.13 1.76
C TRP A 611 8.22 -29.00 3.24
N ARG A 612 9.52 -28.85 3.53
CA ARG A 612 10.03 -28.63 4.89
C ARG A 612 11.41 -27.97 4.89
N ILE A 613 11.79 -27.42 6.04
CA ILE A 613 13.15 -26.96 6.33
C ILE A 613 13.97 -28.15 6.85
N GLN A 614 15.18 -28.36 6.31
CA GLN A 614 16.09 -29.40 6.80
C GLN A 614 16.56 -29.07 8.23
N PRO A 615 16.58 -30.03 9.15
CA PRO A 615 17.16 -29.82 10.47
C PRO A 615 18.65 -29.50 10.38
N VAL A 616 19.12 -28.54 11.18
CA VAL A 616 20.54 -28.21 11.31
C VAL A 616 21.05 -28.81 12.61
N PRO A 617 21.94 -29.82 12.58
CA PRO A 617 22.41 -30.48 13.78
C PRO A 617 23.03 -29.50 14.79
N GLY A 618 22.56 -29.56 16.04
CA GLY A 618 23.07 -28.71 17.12
C GLY A 618 22.48 -27.30 17.15
N VAL A 619 21.65 -26.92 16.20
CA VAL A 619 21.00 -25.59 16.14
C VAL A 619 19.49 -25.72 16.31
N ARG A 620 18.92 -24.90 17.19
CA ARG A 620 17.48 -24.71 17.32
C ARG A 620 17.04 -23.57 16.41
N LEU A 621 16.21 -23.87 15.43
CA LEU A 621 15.63 -22.89 14.52
C LEU A 621 14.41 -22.24 15.19
N THR A 622 14.42 -20.94 15.39
CA THR A 622 13.35 -20.24 16.09
C THR A 622 12.64 -19.22 15.20
N PHE A 623 11.37 -18.97 15.49
CA PHE A 623 10.58 -17.95 14.81
C PHE A 623 9.54 -17.33 15.74
N LEU A 624 9.12 -16.12 15.41
CA LEU A 624 8.00 -15.45 16.08
C LEU A 624 6.70 -15.72 15.30
N SER A 625 5.63 -15.99 16.05
CA SER A 625 4.26 -16.03 15.55
C SER A 625 3.32 -15.49 16.64
N ALA A 626 2.01 -15.46 16.38
CA ALA A 626 1.05 -15.03 17.38
C ALA A 626 0.99 -15.97 18.58
N SER A 627 0.72 -15.44 19.78
CA SER A 627 0.41 -16.27 20.96
C SER A 627 -0.79 -17.18 20.72
N ALA A 628 -1.73 -16.76 19.86
CA ALA A 628 -2.91 -17.54 19.48
C ALA A 628 -2.57 -18.85 18.73
N ALA A 629 -1.40 -18.94 18.09
CA ALA A 629 -0.94 -20.14 17.39
C ALA A 629 -0.83 -21.39 18.32
N GLN A 630 -0.65 -21.16 19.63
CA GLN A 630 -0.51 -22.23 20.64
C GLN A 630 -1.65 -23.25 20.59
N ARG A 631 -2.87 -22.84 20.26
CA ARG A 631 -4.04 -23.72 20.16
C ARG A 631 -3.96 -24.77 19.04
N TYR A 632 -3.08 -24.55 18.05
CA TYR A 632 -2.90 -25.44 16.91
C TYR A 632 -1.65 -26.33 17.01
N LEU A 633 -0.82 -26.16 18.04
CA LEU A 633 0.37 -27.00 18.28
C LEU A 633 0.08 -28.51 18.35
N PRO A 634 -1.07 -28.99 18.86
CA PRO A 634 -1.37 -30.41 18.83
C PRO A 634 -1.42 -31.02 17.42
N GLY A 635 -1.73 -30.21 16.40
CA GLY A 635 -1.72 -30.60 14.98
C GLY A 635 -0.39 -30.30 14.26
N GLN A 636 0.62 -29.77 14.97
CA GLN A 636 1.92 -29.35 14.43
C GLN A 636 3.08 -30.01 15.20
N PRO A 637 3.31 -31.33 15.05
CA PRO A 637 4.28 -32.06 15.85
C PRO A 637 5.72 -31.56 15.69
N GLY A 638 6.02 -30.89 14.56
CA GLY A 638 7.31 -30.27 14.28
C GLY A 638 7.50 -28.87 14.87
N VAL A 639 6.56 -28.33 15.68
CA VAL A 639 6.66 -27.00 16.26
C VAL A 639 6.45 -27.04 17.77
N ARG A 640 7.27 -26.31 18.53
CA ARG A 640 7.15 -26.18 19.99
C ARG A 640 7.16 -24.73 20.43
N LEU A 641 6.38 -24.42 21.45
CA LEU A 641 6.44 -23.12 22.12
C LEU A 641 7.69 -23.07 23.01
N ILE A 642 8.47 -21.99 22.87
CA ILE A 642 9.56 -21.66 23.79
C ILE A 642 9.05 -20.69 24.85
N LYS A 643 8.41 -19.58 24.41
CA LYS A 643 7.99 -18.51 25.32
C LYS A 643 6.84 -17.70 24.73
N ASP A 644 5.84 -17.39 25.52
CA ASP A 644 4.87 -16.32 25.22
C ASP A 644 5.43 -14.98 25.73
N ASN A 645 5.47 -13.97 24.86
CA ASN A 645 6.05 -12.67 25.17
C ASN A 645 5.05 -11.74 25.91
N GLY A 646 3.75 -12.08 25.91
CA GLY A 646 2.71 -11.30 26.60
C GLY A 646 2.22 -10.06 25.82
N ASP A 647 2.80 -9.77 24.66
CA ASP A 647 2.46 -8.65 23.77
C ASP A 647 1.58 -9.08 22.55
N GLY A 648 1.12 -10.33 22.57
CA GLY A 648 0.40 -10.97 21.45
C GLY A 648 1.30 -11.85 20.58
N SER A 649 2.64 -11.77 20.76
CA SER A 649 3.60 -12.64 20.09
C SER A 649 4.08 -13.76 21.00
N ALA A 650 4.55 -14.84 20.40
CA ALA A 650 5.24 -15.92 21.07
C ALA A 650 6.41 -16.43 20.23
N LEU A 651 7.45 -16.89 20.92
CA LEU A 651 8.63 -17.51 20.33
C LEU A 651 8.42 -19.02 20.26
N TYR A 652 8.60 -19.57 19.07
CA TYR A 652 8.50 -20.99 18.77
C TYR A 652 9.83 -21.52 18.25
N GLU A 653 10.00 -22.83 18.32
CA GLU A 653 11.09 -23.56 17.65
C GLU A 653 10.54 -24.61 16.67
N ILE A 654 11.26 -24.85 15.59
CA ILE A 654 11.05 -25.99 14.70
C ILE A 654 11.76 -27.17 15.36
N ALA A 655 10.98 -28.16 15.78
CA ALA A 655 11.53 -29.39 16.34
C ALA A 655 12.12 -30.26 15.21
N PRO A 656 13.27 -30.94 15.44
CA PRO A 656 13.91 -31.78 14.47
C PRO A 656 13.10 -33.01 14.08
#